data_ae59075a473e808bf610f36548d8333f
#
_entry.id   ae59075a473e808bf610f36548d8333f
#
_cell.length_a   1.000
_cell.length_b   1.000
_cell.length_c   1.000
_cell.angle_alpha   90.00
_cell.angle_beta   90.00
_cell.angle_gamma   90.00
#
_symmetry.space_group_name_H-M   'P 1'
#
loop_
_entity.id
_entity.type
_entity.pdbx_description
1 polymer ?
#
loop_
_entity_poly.entity_id
_entity_poly.type
_entity_poly.pdbx_seq_one_letter_code
_entity_poly.pdbx_strand_id
1 'polypeptide(L)'
;YKNYGGMVKVNTQLFQGVNMGAIVQVDRRDREMYHSSIDLFNYAVRVSRAIPLREDNGELYYYMGTVTGRAHKFNILNELANTSNESTQTDMKGIVNLTVNLYKGLKYEGLFSYASSHSTARDYATEQSAYVADIRGYEYGEGSEDDMKKSPLPYGGVYNETTYEQRSSLIRNGLTYKGSLVENLSIDVLLGQEFRNTNYKGLTSNVYGYFHDRGNTFYEPALGESTGHLKRNKTTRSLVDRSNISYYGVVSAMYDNRYVLNANIRFDGSNLFGSNPKYRYLPLWSVSGRWIISNESFLSDNEMIDNLALRASYGLRGNIVEDSSPSIIAAALPPNAVTGLFEMEIQQAPNPDLKWETTASFNVGLEVGLFDNRLSLDVDYYLDKSKDLIAYKGVSSVSGFSGKYVNYADVSNQGLDISLSGTIIKNKDWRWTTAFNMGYVKNKVTKANSTAQTKYLVQSVYTPGEVYEGKPVNGIFSYRFAGLDDIGMPMFYDKDGKVLGVSSEEIVNFPYDIANLKYEGTRDPILSGGLNTRIAYKNVSLSMLFAFGLKNVVRLPARAYVTAPADDANANSSIKDRWRPGKDNTGKTIPALSSGDGYIATADGNFYATDWYNSSDETVVPGDYLRFRNLMVEYQLPGRWVDNVIVGGRKLGNVSLKFQAQNLFVLADKRLKGYDPETINYTTTSYGSL
;
A
#
# COMPACT_ATOMS: atom_id res chain seq x y z
N TYR A 1 20.05 -0.16 -10.83
CA TYR A 1 19.82 -1.01 -9.66
C TYR A 1 20.84 -2.14 -9.64
N LYS A 2 21.63 -2.25 -8.57
CA LYS A 2 22.60 -3.32 -8.35
C LYS A 2 22.32 -3.95 -7.00
N ASN A 3 22.38 -5.28 -6.94
CA ASN A 3 22.18 -6.03 -5.70
C ASN A 3 23.28 -7.09 -5.58
N TYR A 4 23.97 -7.09 -4.43
CA TYR A 4 25.01 -8.03 -4.09
C TYR A 4 24.64 -8.68 -2.77
N GLY A 5 24.61 -10.00 -2.72
CA GLY A 5 24.25 -10.70 -1.50
C GLY A 5 25.01 -12.01 -1.33
N GLY A 6 25.24 -12.35 -0.09
CA GLY A 6 25.86 -13.59 0.29
C GLY A 6 25.30 -14.14 1.59
N MET A 7 25.14 -15.45 1.66
CA MET A 7 24.67 -16.15 2.85
C MET A 7 25.54 -17.37 3.13
N VAL A 8 25.92 -17.49 4.39
CA VAL A 8 26.59 -18.71 4.91
C VAL A 8 25.65 -19.32 5.94
N LYS A 9 25.40 -20.62 5.79
CA LYS A 9 24.62 -21.41 6.74
C LYS A 9 25.44 -22.61 7.19
N VAL A 10 25.61 -22.78 8.48
CA VAL A 10 26.27 -23.90 9.11
C VAL A 10 25.29 -24.58 10.06
N ASN A 11 25.16 -25.90 9.95
CA ASN A 11 24.48 -26.72 10.93
C ASN A 11 25.44 -27.78 11.43
N THR A 12 25.55 -27.94 12.72
CA THR A 12 26.44 -28.90 13.34
C THR A 12 25.80 -29.56 14.55
N GLN A 13 26.13 -30.78 14.80
CA GLN A 13 25.83 -31.46 16.05
C GLN A 13 27.03 -31.25 16.97
N LEU A 14 26.83 -30.50 18.07
CA LEU A 14 27.88 -30.22 19.05
C LEU A 14 28.16 -31.46 19.93
N PHE A 15 27.07 -32.08 20.40
CA PHE A 15 27.07 -33.30 21.20
C PHE A 15 25.84 -34.13 20.85
N GLN A 16 25.79 -35.37 21.35
CA GLN A 16 24.61 -36.21 21.16
C GLN A 16 23.37 -35.52 21.75
N GLY A 17 22.38 -35.24 20.90
CA GLY A 17 21.15 -34.53 21.25
C GLY A 17 21.25 -33.01 21.29
N VAL A 18 22.42 -32.40 20.96
CA VAL A 18 22.60 -30.95 20.91
C VAL A 18 23.02 -30.52 19.50
N ASN A 19 22.12 -29.82 18.80
CA ASN A 19 22.33 -29.28 17.47
C ASN A 19 22.39 -27.76 17.50
N MET A 20 23.34 -27.21 16.77
CA MET A 20 23.47 -25.75 16.59
C MET A 20 23.43 -25.41 15.11
N GLY A 21 22.68 -24.39 14.77
CA GLY A 21 22.67 -23.77 13.46
C GLY A 21 23.11 -22.31 13.55
N ALA A 22 23.90 -21.87 12.59
CA ALA A 22 24.26 -20.46 12.44
C ALA A 22 24.02 -20.00 11.01
N ILE A 23 23.46 -18.81 10.83
CA ILE A 23 23.26 -18.17 9.54
C ILE A 23 23.83 -16.77 9.64
N VAL A 24 24.66 -16.40 8.67
CA VAL A 24 25.10 -15.03 8.47
C VAL A 24 24.75 -14.65 7.04
N GLN A 25 24.06 -13.53 6.89
CA GLN A 25 23.63 -12.98 5.61
C GLN A 25 24.02 -11.52 5.53
N VAL A 26 24.53 -11.12 4.37
CA VAL A 26 24.85 -9.73 4.05
C VAL A 26 24.32 -9.46 2.66
N ASP A 27 23.54 -8.38 2.53
CA ASP A 27 23.00 -7.90 1.27
C ASP A 27 23.31 -6.40 1.12
N ARG A 28 23.74 -6.01 -0.07
CA ARG A 28 23.92 -4.60 -0.43
C ARG A 28 23.12 -4.30 -1.69
N ARG A 29 22.40 -3.20 -1.64
CA ARG A 29 21.55 -2.70 -2.73
C ARG A 29 21.94 -1.27 -3.04
N ASP A 30 22.35 -1.03 -4.28
CA ASP A 30 22.58 0.31 -4.79
C ASP A 30 21.48 0.62 -5.81
N ARG A 31 20.80 1.74 -5.62
CA ARG A 31 19.69 2.22 -6.46
C ARG A 31 19.99 3.61 -6.94
N GLU A 32 19.69 3.84 -8.20
CA GLU A 32 19.69 5.13 -8.84
C GLU A 32 18.27 5.37 -9.36
N MET A 33 17.69 6.49 -9.00
CA MET A 33 16.31 6.86 -9.28
C MET A 33 16.28 8.31 -9.79
N TYR A 34 15.12 8.74 -10.23
CA TYR A 34 14.92 10.13 -10.57
C TYR A 34 14.72 10.98 -9.31
N HIS A 35 15.16 12.23 -9.37
CA HIS A 35 14.89 13.22 -8.32
C HIS A 35 13.37 13.36 -8.11
N SER A 36 12.95 13.69 -6.89
CA SER A 36 11.53 13.79 -6.52
C SER A 36 10.73 14.83 -7.31
N SER A 37 11.40 15.83 -7.92
CA SER A 37 10.78 16.80 -8.83
C SER A 37 10.49 16.24 -10.22
N ILE A 38 10.96 15.04 -10.55
CA ILE A 38 10.82 14.43 -11.88
C ILE A 38 9.87 13.24 -11.83
N ASP A 39 8.73 13.39 -12.47
CA ASP A 39 7.80 12.31 -12.77
C ASP A 39 7.74 12.12 -14.31
N LEU A 40 8.56 11.18 -14.80
CA LEU A 40 8.65 10.91 -16.25
C LEU A 40 7.34 10.41 -16.85
N PHE A 41 6.56 9.64 -16.10
CA PHE A 41 5.28 9.14 -16.58
C PHE A 41 4.30 10.28 -16.75
N ASN A 42 4.16 11.11 -15.73
CA ASN A 42 3.31 12.29 -15.77
C ASN A 42 3.75 13.26 -16.87
N TYR A 43 5.06 13.50 -17.01
CA TYR A 43 5.62 14.30 -18.11
C TYR A 43 5.22 13.75 -19.48
N ALA A 44 5.44 12.45 -19.73
CA ALA A 44 5.13 11.81 -21.02
C ALA A 44 3.62 11.85 -21.38
N VAL A 45 2.74 11.82 -20.37
CA VAL A 45 1.29 11.89 -20.58
C VAL A 45 0.80 13.32 -20.80
N ARG A 46 1.40 14.29 -20.10
CA ARG A 46 0.89 15.66 -20.00
C ARG A 46 1.53 16.66 -20.92
N VAL A 47 2.82 16.48 -21.24
CA VAL A 47 3.50 17.45 -22.11
C VAL A 47 2.83 17.48 -23.49
N SER A 48 2.68 18.68 -24.05
CA SER A 48 2.17 18.84 -25.42
C SER A 48 3.11 18.17 -26.42
N ARG A 49 2.55 17.42 -27.34
CA ARG A 49 3.33 16.74 -28.40
C ARG A 49 3.91 17.68 -29.43
N ALA A 50 3.52 18.94 -29.40
CA ALA A 50 4.10 20.01 -30.24
C ALA A 50 5.43 20.53 -29.67
N ILE A 51 5.77 20.21 -28.42
CA ILE A 51 7.01 20.65 -27.78
C ILE A 51 8.12 19.65 -28.13
N PRO A 52 9.16 20.06 -28.87
CA PRO A 52 10.31 19.21 -29.15
C PRO A 52 11.23 19.13 -27.93
N LEU A 53 12.04 18.08 -27.82
CA LEU A 53 13.07 17.97 -26.80
C LEU A 53 14.33 18.76 -27.15
N ARG A 54 14.56 18.98 -28.45
CA ARG A 54 15.75 19.66 -28.99
C ARG A 54 15.36 20.55 -30.15
N GLU A 55 16.13 21.59 -30.33
CA GLU A 55 16.15 22.45 -31.52
C GLU A 55 16.70 21.69 -32.74
N ASP A 56 16.52 22.22 -33.97
CA ASP A 56 17.06 21.66 -35.20
C ASP A 56 18.59 21.59 -35.22
N ASN A 57 19.25 22.47 -34.47
CA ASN A 57 20.71 22.51 -34.30
C ASN A 57 21.22 21.47 -33.25
N GLY A 58 20.33 20.73 -32.61
CA GLY A 58 20.63 19.72 -31.58
C GLY A 58 20.73 20.25 -30.15
N GLU A 59 20.62 21.56 -29.90
CA GLU A 59 20.56 22.14 -28.59
C GLU A 59 19.24 21.80 -27.87
N LEU A 60 19.17 21.96 -26.53
CA LEU A 60 17.96 21.70 -25.79
C LEU A 60 16.91 22.80 -26.05
N TYR A 61 15.70 22.39 -26.39
CA TYR A 61 14.56 23.29 -26.51
C TYR A 61 13.93 23.54 -25.14
N TYR A 62 13.88 24.79 -24.70
CA TYR A 62 13.26 25.17 -23.43
C TYR A 62 11.91 25.83 -23.68
N TYR A 63 10.90 25.40 -22.91
CA TYR A 63 9.61 26.04 -22.88
C TYR A 63 9.30 26.53 -21.46
N MET A 64 8.34 27.42 -21.30
CA MET A 64 7.94 27.92 -19.99
C MET A 64 7.03 26.92 -19.29
N GLY A 65 7.63 26.03 -18.49
CA GLY A 65 6.94 25.03 -17.71
C GLY A 65 6.67 25.49 -16.27
N THR A 66 5.57 25.05 -15.67
CA THR A 66 5.25 25.36 -14.27
C THR A 66 5.81 24.27 -13.36
N VAL A 67 6.76 24.59 -12.50
CA VAL A 67 7.39 23.64 -11.56
C VAL A 67 6.62 23.58 -10.24
N THR A 68 6.49 24.68 -9.51
CA THR A 68 5.77 24.74 -8.23
C THR A 68 4.79 25.93 -8.15
N GLY A 69 4.21 26.32 -9.28
CA GLY A 69 3.28 27.44 -9.39
C GLY A 69 3.85 28.67 -10.09
N ARG A 70 5.14 28.65 -10.45
CA ARG A 70 5.79 29.67 -11.27
C ARG A 70 6.28 29.09 -12.58
N ALA A 71 6.26 29.88 -13.62
CA ALA A 71 6.77 29.48 -14.93
C ALA A 71 8.28 29.65 -14.99
N HIS A 72 8.98 28.58 -15.35
CA HIS A 72 10.44 28.54 -15.52
C HIS A 72 10.80 27.89 -16.85
N LYS A 73 11.99 28.19 -17.36
CA LYS A 73 12.56 27.50 -18.51
C LYS A 73 12.75 26.04 -18.20
N PHE A 74 11.98 25.16 -18.82
CA PHE A 74 11.97 23.73 -18.54
C PHE A 74 12.34 22.90 -19.76
N ASN A 75 13.21 21.91 -19.56
CA ASN A 75 13.46 20.83 -20.48
C ASN A 75 13.75 19.56 -19.68
N ILE A 76 13.03 18.48 -19.93
CA ILE A 76 13.17 17.24 -19.15
C ILE A 76 14.58 16.63 -19.23
N LEU A 77 15.27 16.76 -20.36
CA LEU A 77 16.65 16.26 -20.51
C LEU A 77 17.63 17.09 -19.66
N ASN A 78 17.39 18.42 -19.52
CA ASN A 78 18.14 19.26 -18.61
C ASN A 78 17.93 18.83 -17.15
N GLU A 79 16.68 18.61 -16.76
CA GLU A 79 16.36 18.16 -15.39
C GLU A 79 17.01 16.81 -15.09
N LEU A 80 16.94 15.85 -15.99
CA LEU A 80 17.60 14.54 -15.84
C LEU A 80 19.14 14.66 -15.73
N ALA A 81 19.76 15.63 -16.38
CA ALA A 81 21.20 15.84 -16.31
C ALA A 81 21.64 16.61 -15.05
N ASN A 82 20.76 17.42 -14.50
CA ASN A 82 21.06 18.36 -13.38
C ASN A 82 20.43 17.93 -12.06
N THR A 83 19.88 16.73 -11.96
CA THR A 83 19.33 16.18 -10.73
C THR A 83 19.68 14.71 -10.58
N SER A 84 19.76 14.24 -9.34
CA SER A 84 20.02 12.82 -9.04
C SER A 84 19.29 12.41 -7.77
N ASN A 85 18.96 11.11 -7.69
CA ASN A 85 18.50 10.46 -6.48
C ASN A 85 19.15 9.07 -6.38
N GLU A 86 20.02 8.90 -5.42
CA GLU A 86 20.78 7.68 -5.20
C GLU A 86 20.50 7.12 -3.81
N SER A 87 20.40 5.82 -3.68
CA SER A 87 20.36 5.19 -2.38
C SER A 87 21.20 3.92 -2.31
N THR A 88 21.91 3.77 -1.21
CA THR A 88 22.65 2.57 -0.85
C THR A 88 22.06 2.02 0.44
N GLN A 89 21.73 0.73 0.44
CA GLN A 89 21.29 0.02 1.62
C GLN A 89 22.16 -1.22 1.85
N THR A 90 22.64 -1.39 3.07
CA THR A 90 23.37 -2.59 3.51
C THR A 90 22.61 -3.24 4.65
N ASP A 91 22.22 -4.50 4.44
CA ASP A 91 21.51 -5.33 5.41
C ASP A 91 22.44 -6.43 5.88
N MET A 92 22.59 -6.60 7.20
CA MET A 92 23.33 -7.67 7.84
C MET A 92 22.42 -8.42 8.79
N LYS A 93 22.43 -9.74 8.75
CA LYS A 93 21.63 -10.58 9.64
C LYS A 93 22.44 -11.77 10.13
N GLY A 94 22.49 -11.93 11.45
CA GLY A 94 23.04 -13.10 12.12
C GLY A 94 21.94 -13.84 12.86
N ILE A 95 21.87 -15.15 12.73
CA ILE A 95 20.94 -16.01 13.47
C ILE A 95 21.74 -17.16 14.05
N VAL A 96 21.53 -17.44 15.31
CA VAL A 96 22.02 -18.65 15.98
C VAL A 96 20.82 -19.37 16.58
N ASN A 97 20.67 -20.63 16.25
CA ASN A 97 19.65 -21.51 16.82
C ASN A 97 20.30 -22.70 17.51
N LEU A 98 19.79 -23.06 18.66
CA LEU A 98 20.19 -24.18 19.48
C LEU A 98 19.01 -25.10 19.69
N THR A 99 19.16 -26.39 19.41
CA THR A 99 18.14 -27.39 19.72
C THR A 99 18.76 -28.44 20.64
N VAL A 100 18.19 -28.66 21.79
CA VAL A 100 18.62 -29.63 22.80
C VAL A 100 17.51 -30.64 23.04
N ASN A 101 17.78 -31.90 22.75
CA ASN A 101 16.90 -33.01 23.10
C ASN A 101 17.12 -33.33 24.61
N LEU A 102 16.16 -32.93 25.44
CA LEU A 102 16.24 -33.07 26.92
C LEU A 102 15.83 -34.47 27.38
N TYR A 103 14.73 -34.98 26.84
CA TYR A 103 14.17 -36.30 27.16
C TYR A 103 13.35 -36.79 25.95
N LYS A 104 12.88 -38.06 25.99
CA LYS A 104 12.03 -38.63 24.91
C LYS A 104 10.86 -37.68 24.59
N GLY A 105 10.85 -37.14 23.38
CA GLY A 105 9.83 -36.20 22.90
C GLY A 105 9.97 -34.76 23.41
N LEU A 106 10.80 -34.48 24.42
CA LEU A 106 10.99 -33.14 24.99
C LEU A 106 12.24 -32.48 24.41
N LYS A 107 12.06 -31.30 23.80
CA LYS A 107 13.14 -30.50 23.21
C LYS A 107 13.11 -29.07 23.73
N TYR A 108 14.27 -28.51 23.93
CA TYR A 108 14.46 -27.07 24.09
C TYR A 108 14.96 -26.49 22.76
N GLU A 109 14.38 -25.34 22.36
CA GLU A 109 14.75 -24.59 21.16
C GLU A 109 15.06 -23.14 21.54
N GLY A 110 16.32 -22.74 21.43
CA GLY A 110 16.78 -21.38 21.64
C GLY A 110 17.09 -20.72 20.30
N LEU A 111 16.71 -19.48 20.11
CA LEU A 111 17.06 -18.68 18.96
C LEU A 111 17.50 -17.29 19.38
N PHE A 112 18.66 -16.87 18.88
CA PHE A 112 19.12 -15.49 18.93
C PHE A 112 19.26 -14.98 17.50
N SER A 113 18.72 -13.81 17.22
CA SER A 113 18.89 -13.12 15.94
C SER A 113 19.28 -11.68 16.18
N TYR A 114 20.25 -11.20 15.45
CA TYR A 114 20.62 -9.80 15.35
C TYR A 114 20.58 -9.38 13.88
N ALA A 115 19.90 -8.27 13.60
CA ALA A 115 19.84 -7.68 12.27
C ALA A 115 20.19 -6.20 12.35
N SER A 116 20.96 -5.71 11.39
CA SER A 116 21.29 -4.31 11.21
C SER A 116 21.07 -3.94 9.76
N SER A 117 20.29 -2.87 9.52
CA SER A 117 20.12 -2.27 8.22
C SER A 117 20.62 -0.84 8.28
N HIS A 118 21.49 -0.48 7.35
CA HIS A 118 21.98 0.89 7.19
C HIS A 118 21.68 1.34 5.77
N SER A 119 20.98 2.45 5.64
CA SER A 119 20.71 3.06 4.34
C SER A 119 21.08 4.53 4.31
N THR A 120 21.63 4.96 3.19
CA THR A 120 21.86 6.38 2.88
C THR A 120 21.17 6.66 1.56
N ALA A 121 20.28 7.64 1.58
CA ALA A 121 19.63 8.19 0.39
C ALA A 121 20.12 9.61 0.20
N ARG A 122 20.52 9.96 -1.03
CA ARG A 122 21.01 11.26 -1.43
C ARG A 122 20.21 11.72 -2.63
N ASP A 123 19.64 12.90 -2.56
CA ASP A 123 19.08 13.52 -3.72
C ASP A 123 19.59 14.96 -3.85
N TYR A 124 19.86 15.40 -5.07
CA TYR A 124 20.32 16.76 -5.31
C TYR A 124 19.78 17.32 -6.62
N ALA A 125 19.68 18.63 -6.64
CA ALA A 125 19.39 19.41 -7.82
C ALA A 125 20.43 20.53 -7.94
N THR A 126 21.09 20.66 -9.11
CA THR A 126 22.12 21.65 -9.34
C THR A 126 21.53 23.02 -9.65
N GLU A 127 22.37 24.05 -9.66
CA GLU A 127 21.98 25.44 -10.00
C GLU A 127 21.26 25.58 -11.36
N GLN A 128 21.48 24.65 -12.28
CA GLN A 128 20.98 24.70 -13.66
C GLN A 128 19.60 24.03 -13.83
N SER A 129 19.06 23.42 -12.76
CA SER A 129 17.73 22.81 -12.82
C SER A 129 16.61 23.84 -12.70
N ALA A 130 15.50 23.62 -13.37
CA ALA A 130 14.28 24.41 -13.21
C ALA A 130 13.73 24.33 -11.79
N TYR A 131 13.92 23.18 -11.10
CA TYR A 131 13.59 23.03 -9.69
C TYR A 131 14.32 24.06 -8.80
N VAL A 132 15.61 24.28 -9.04
CA VAL A 132 16.39 25.28 -8.30
C VAL A 132 16.04 26.70 -8.75
N ALA A 133 15.76 26.93 -10.04
CA ALA A 133 15.31 28.23 -10.55
C ALA A 133 14.01 28.69 -9.85
N ASP A 134 13.07 27.77 -9.61
CA ASP A 134 11.84 28.06 -8.87
C ASP A 134 12.11 28.51 -7.41
N ILE A 135 13.02 27.84 -6.72
CA ILE A 135 13.45 28.22 -5.36
C ILE A 135 14.20 29.55 -5.37
N ARG A 136 15.06 29.74 -6.34
CA ARG A 136 15.89 30.93 -6.52
C ARG A 136 15.06 32.17 -6.90
N GLY A 137 14.04 31.98 -7.72
CA GLY A 137 13.14 33.02 -8.23
C GLY A 137 13.58 33.66 -9.57
N TYR A 138 14.65 33.16 -10.18
CA TYR A 138 15.13 33.56 -11.51
C TYR A 138 15.94 32.44 -12.18
N GLU A 139 16.11 32.51 -13.52
CA GLU A 139 16.83 31.53 -14.31
C GLU A 139 18.34 31.55 -14.05
N TYR A 140 18.99 30.41 -14.22
CA TYR A 140 20.43 30.27 -14.06
C TYR A 140 21.18 31.24 -15.03
N GLY A 141 22.06 32.10 -14.47
CA GLY A 141 22.82 33.07 -15.25
C GLY A 141 22.07 34.35 -15.67
N GLU A 142 20.79 34.49 -15.32
CA GLU A 142 19.95 35.63 -15.75
C GLU A 142 19.59 36.59 -14.58
N GLY A 143 20.01 36.29 -13.33
CA GLY A 143 19.72 37.11 -12.16
C GLY A 143 20.52 38.44 -12.14
N SER A 144 19.83 39.53 -11.88
CA SER A 144 20.46 40.81 -11.55
C SER A 144 21.04 40.80 -10.10
N GLU A 145 21.90 41.77 -9.74
CA GLU A 145 22.37 41.90 -8.37
C GLU A 145 21.22 42.05 -7.34
N ASP A 146 20.12 42.69 -7.76
CA ASP A 146 18.94 42.89 -6.94
C ASP A 146 18.16 41.60 -6.77
N ASP A 147 18.07 40.76 -7.79
CA ASP A 147 17.47 39.42 -7.72
C ASP A 147 18.26 38.52 -6.79
N MET A 148 19.60 38.54 -6.89
CA MET A 148 20.48 37.78 -6.03
C MET A 148 20.36 38.19 -4.56
N LYS A 149 20.25 39.49 -4.26
CA LYS A 149 20.05 39.98 -2.89
C LYS A 149 18.68 39.58 -2.30
N LYS A 150 17.65 39.45 -3.13
CA LYS A 150 16.30 39.09 -2.69
C LYS A 150 16.05 37.56 -2.71
N SER A 151 16.87 36.84 -3.41
CA SER A 151 16.73 35.39 -3.58
C SER A 151 16.91 34.63 -2.26
N PRO A 152 16.08 33.66 -1.95
CA PRO A 152 16.34 32.75 -0.83
C PRO A 152 17.49 31.77 -1.11
N LEU A 153 17.93 31.63 -2.38
CA LEU A 153 19.00 30.72 -2.80
C LEU A 153 19.82 31.36 -3.92
N PRO A 154 20.61 32.41 -3.65
CA PRO A 154 21.37 33.12 -4.68
C PRO A 154 22.47 32.29 -5.33
N TYR A 155 23.04 31.33 -4.62
CA TYR A 155 24.15 30.48 -5.08
C TYR A 155 23.89 29.01 -4.76
N GLY A 156 24.38 28.14 -5.64
CA GLY A 156 24.32 26.70 -5.48
C GLY A 156 22.91 26.10 -5.67
N GLY A 157 22.86 24.81 -5.63
CA GLY A 157 21.66 24.00 -5.72
C GLY A 157 21.12 23.52 -4.36
N VAL A 158 20.38 22.43 -4.37
CA VAL A 158 19.81 21.79 -3.19
C VAL A 158 20.41 20.39 -3.05
N TYR A 159 20.72 20.01 -1.82
CA TYR A 159 21.22 18.69 -1.47
C TYR A 159 20.47 18.14 -0.26
N ASN A 160 19.92 16.95 -0.40
CA ASN A 160 19.25 16.24 0.69
C ASN A 160 19.97 14.92 0.95
N GLU A 161 20.32 14.66 2.20
CA GLU A 161 20.85 13.39 2.62
C GLU A 161 20.03 12.83 3.78
N THR A 162 19.56 11.60 3.62
CA THR A 162 18.90 10.86 4.68
C THR A 162 19.70 9.61 4.98
N THR A 163 20.21 9.52 6.19
CA THR A 163 20.81 8.31 6.73
C THR A 163 19.82 7.63 7.68
N TYR A 164 19.62 6.36 7.51
CA TYR A 164 18.69 5.58 8.30
C TYR A 164 19.36 4.30 8.80
N GLU A 165 19.34 4.07 10.10
CA GLU A 165 19.87 2.89 10.75
C GLU A 165 18.76 2.19 11.53
N GLN A 166 18.59 0.89 11.26
CA GLN A 166 17.72 0.01 12.03
C GLN A 166 18.52 -1.12 12.63
N ARG A 167 18.40 -1.35 13.92
CA ARG A 167 18.96 -2.50 14.62
C ARG A 167 17.84 -3.28 15.28
N SER A 168 17.83 -4.59 15.08
CA SER A 168 16.84 -5.48 15.69
C SER A 168 17.50 -6.65 16.36
N SER A 169 17.16 -6.93 17.60
CA SER A 169 17.54 -8.12 18.32
C SER A 169 16.30 -8.94 18.70
N LEU A 170 16.43 -10.25 18.58
CA LEU A 170 15.37 -11.20 18.91
C LEU A 170 15.97 -12.34 19.73
N ILE A 171 15.39 -12.61 20.88
CA ILE A 171 15.66 -13.80 21.69
C ILE A 171 14.36 -14.58 21.80
N ARG A 172 14.40 -15.85 21.45
CA ARG A 172 13.27 -16.77 21.60
C ARG A 172 13.71 -18.03 22.32
N ASN A 173 12.92 -18.44 23.28
CA ASN A 173 13.08 -19.70 23.99
C ASN A 173 11.79 -20.50 23.83
N GLY A 174 11.92 -21.77 23.50
CA GLY A 174 10.79 -22.68 23.34
C GLY A 174 11.07 -24.03 24.00
N LEU A 175 10.04 -24.59 24.59
CA LEU A 175 10.04 -25.95 25.10
C LEU A 175 8.95 -26.73 24.35
N THR A 176 9.35 -27.72 23.56
CA THR A 176 8.44 -28.51 22.73
C THR A 176 8.41 -29.95 23.25
N TYR A 177 7.22 -30.47 23.47
CA TYR A 177 7.01 -31.90 23.76
C TYR A 177 6.16 -32.51 22.65
N LYS A 178 6.65 -33.65 22.10
CA LYS A 178 5.93 -34.48 21.13
C LYS A 178 5.91 -35.90 21.59
N GLY A 179 4.71 -36.46 21.72
CA GLY A 179 4.57 -37.82 22.20
C GLY A 179 3.15 -38.35 22.07
N SER A 180 2.98 -39.65 22.33
CA SER A 180 1.68 -40.29 22.47
C SER A 180 1.38 -40.49 23.96
N LEU A 181 0.25 -40.00 24.42
CA LEU A 181 -0.19 -40.22 25.83
C LEU A 181 -0.79 -41.58 26.01
N VAL A 182 -1.57 -42.03 25.03
CA VAL A 182 -2.14 -43.38 24.93
C VAL A 182 -2.08 -43.83 23.47
N GLU A 183 -2.37 -45.10 23.18
CA GLU A 183 -2.15 -45.73 21.88
C GLU A 183 -2.74 -44.89 20.76
N ASN A 184 -3.74 -44.28 20.67
CA ASN A 184 -4.26 -43.50 19.51
C ASN A 184 -4.30 -41.99 19.73
N LEU A 185 -3.65 -41.45 20.77
CA LEU A 185 -3.64 -40.03 21.09
C LEU A 185 -2.23 -39.47 21.03
N SER A 186 -1.91 -38.73 19.98
CA SER A 186 -0.69 -37.93 19.85
C SER A 186 -0.91 -36.51 20.34
N ILE A 187 0.07 -35.99 21.08
CA ILE A 187 0.05 -34.62 21.59
C ILE A 187 1.36 -33.93 21.25
N ASP A 188 1.23 -32.70 20.74
CA ASP A 188 2.29 -31.74 20.56
C ASP A 188 2.02 -30.52 21.45
N VAL A 189 2.96 -30.17 22.33
CA VAL A 189 2.87 -29.01 23.21
C VAL A 189 4.08 -28.13 22.97
N LEU A 190 3.86 -26.83 22.78
CA LEU A 190 4.89 -25.81 22.72
C LEU A 190 4.61 -24.73 23.76
N LEU A 191 5.58 -24.45 24.61
CA LEU A 191 5.62 -23.28 25.49
C LEU A 191 6.78 -22.39 25.03
N GLY A 192 6.53 -21.10 24.91
CA GLY A 192 7.55 -20.21 24.37
C GLY A 192 7.53 -18.83 25.00
N GLN A 193 8.70 -18.21 24.93
CA GLN A 193 8.95 -16.81 25.27
C GLN A 193 9.70 -16.15 24.12
N GLU A 194 9.34 -14.92 23.80
CA GLU A 194 10.03 -14.09 22.83
C GLU A 194 10.24 -12.69 23.37
N PHE A 195 11.45 -12.17 23.21
CA PHE A 195 11.78 -10.78 23.42
C PHE A 195 12.35 -10.21 22.13
N ARG A 196 11.79 -9.08 21.66
CA ARG A 196 12.25 -8.36 20.50
C ARG A 196 12.44 -6.89 20.83
N ASN A 197 13.60 -6.37 20.46
CA ASN A 197 13.86 -4.94 20.48
C ASN A 197 14.25 -4.48 19.07
N THR A 198 13.67 -3.38 18.62
CA THR A 198 14.01 -2.75 17.35
C THR A 198 14.22 -1.26 17.60
N ASN A 199 15.41 -0.79 17.28
CA ASN A 199 15.83 0.59 17.41
C ASN A 199 16.01 1.22 16.02
N TYR A 200 15.36 2.35 15.79
CA TYR A 200 15.43 3.12 14.55
C TYR A 200 16.09 4.47 14.83
N LYS A 201 17.07 4.84 14.01
CA LYS A 201 17.73 6.12 14.02
C LYS A 201 17.74 6.69 12.63
N GLY A 202 17.22 7.89 12.47
CA GLY A 202 17.23 8.63 11.22
C GLY A 202 17.91 9.99 11.41
N LEU A 203 18.66 10.41 10.40
CA LEU A 203 19.18 11.75 10.27
C LEU A 203 18.89 12.21 8.85
N THR A 204 18.09 13.25 8.72
CA THR A 204 17.80 13.90 7.43
C THR A 204 18.40 15.29 7.47
N SER A 205 19.22 15.60 6.50
CA SER A 205 19.84 16.92 6.33
C SER A 205 19.45 17.50 4.98
N ASN A 206 18.76 18.64 4.99
CA ASN A 206 18.43 19.41 3.79
C ASN A 206 19.35 20.62 3.78
N VAL A 207 20.21 20.71 2.77
CA VAL A 207 21.20 21.77 2.65
C VAL A 207 21.05 22.49 1.31
N TYR A 208 21.03 23.79 1.39
CA TYR A 208 20.98 24.68 0.24
C TYR A 208 22.38 25.27 -0.03
N GLY A 209 22.64 25.64 -1.27
CA GLY A 209 23.94 26.15 -1.69
C GLY A 209 24.91 25.08 -2.16
N TYR A 210 24.43 23.96 -2.67
CA TYR A 210 25.24 22.84 -3.11
C TYR A 210 25.85 23.05 -4.50
N PHE A 211 27.15 22.79 -4.63
CA PHE A 211 27.91 22.84 -5.88
C PHE A 211 28.41 21.45 -6.25
N HIS A 212 27.70 20.77 -7.16
CA HIS A 212 28.07 19.44 -7.63
C HIS A 212 29.37 19.46 -8.47
N ASP A 213 29.51 20.45 -9.32
CA ASP A 213 30.61 20.63 -10.27
C ASP A 213 31.90 21.21 -9.65
N ARG A 214 31.82 21.70 -8.41
CA ARG A 214 32.92 22.34 -7.67
C ARG A 214 33.37 21.52 -6.48
N GLY A 215 33.51 20.21 -6.69
CA GLY A 215 34.00 19.28 -5.68
C GLY A 215 33.00 18.88 -4.61
N ASN A 216 31.70 18.95 -4.92
CA ASN A 216 30.60 18.61 -3.99
C ASN A 216 30.66 19.47 -2.70
N THR A 217 30.91 20.77 -2.85
CA THR A 217 31.01 21.74 -1.75
C THR A 217 29.70 22.50 -1.54
N PHE A 218 29.64 23.27 -0.47
CA PHE A 218 28.48 24.08 -0.14
C PHE A 218 28.89 25.55 -0.06
N TYR A 219 27.95 26.46 -0.40
CA TYR A 219 28.15 27.89 -0.24
C TYR A 219 28.18 28.23 1.26
N GLU A 220 29.24 28.94 1.65
CA GLU A 220 29.40 29.50 2.98
C GLU A 220 29.26 31.03 2.88
N PRO A 221 28.13 31.61 3.37
CA PRO A 221 27.95 33.07 3.34
C PRO A 221 28.92 33.77 4.29
N ALA A 222 29.31 34.99 3.93
CA ALA A 222 30.14 35.80 4.78
C ALA A 222 29.46 36.14 6.12
N LEU A 223 30.23 36.32 7.17
CA LEU A 223 29.74 36.73 8.50
C LEU A 223 28.92 38.04 8.38
N GLY A 224 27.65 37.98 8.79
CA GLY A 224 26.74 39.13 8.73
C GLY A 224 25.86 39.18 7.48
N GLU A 225 26.04 38.28 6.52
CA GLU A 225 25.18 38.16 5.35
C GLU A 225 23.87 37.47 5.75
N SER A 226 22.76 38.19 5.61
CA SER A 226 21.44 37.63 5.90
C SER A 226 20.89 36.90 4.67
N THR A 227 21.30 35.67 4.48
CA THR A 227 20.84 34.84 3.38
C THR A 227 19.62 34.04 3.78
N GLY A 228 18.51 34.23 3.08
CA GLY A 228 17.24 33.54 3.38
C GLY A 228 17.31 32.01 3.28
N HIS A 229 18.28 31.48 2.49
CA HIS A 229 18.44 30.03 2.32
C HIS A 229 19.06 29.34 3.54
N LEU A 230 19.91 29.99 4.34
CA LEU A 230 20.43 29.41 5.57
C LEU A 230 19.34 29.12 6.59
N LYS A 231 18.24 29.87 6.58
CA LYS A 231 17.07 29.61 7.39
C LYS A 231 16.32 28.35 6.96
N ARG A 232 16.57 27.85 5.74
CA ARG A 232 15.97 26.62 5.19
C ARG A 232 16.84 25.40 5.43
N ASN A 233 18.12 25.56 5.76
CA ASN A 233 18.97 24.43 6.14
C ASN A 233 18.39 23.80 7.40
N LYS A 234 18.02 22.54 7.28
CA LYS A 234 17.34 21.80 8.35
C LYS A 234 17.94 20.43 8.52
N THR A 235 18.40 20.16 9.73
CA THR A 235 18.76 18.79 10.12
C THR A 235 17.72 18.26 11.08
N THR A 236 17.12 17.15 10.75
CA THR A 236 16.11 16.48 11.57
C THR A 236 16.63 15.12 12.00
N ARG A 237 16.53 14.84 13.29
CA ARG A 237 16.90 13.55 13.87
C ARG A 237 15.64 12.83 14.34
N SER A 238 15.49 11.57 13.95
CA SER A 238 14.46 10.68 14.48
C SER A 238 15.09 9.55 15.30
N LEU A 239 14.45 9.19 16.39
CA LEU A 239 14.84 8.07 17.24
C LEU A 239 13.57 7.37 17.70
N VAL A 240 13.44 6.10 17.36
CA VAL A 240 12.31 5.27 17.77
C VAL A 240 12.85 3.98 18.35
N ASP A 241 12.42 3.63 19.55
CA ASP A 241 12.74 2.38 20.22
C ASP A 241 11.46 1.58 20.49
N ARG A 242 11.39 0.37 19.94
CA ARG A 242 10.25 -0.54 20.06
C ARG A 242 10.70 -1.83 20.73
N SER A 243 10.09 -2.13 21.85
CA SER A 243 10.35 -3.35 22.61
C SER A 243 9.08 -4.14 22.80
N ASN A 244 9.14 -5.43 22.50
CA ASN A 244 8.02 -6.35 22.64
C ASN A 244 8.47 -7.59 23.42
N ILE A 245 7.62 -8.04 24.32
CA ILE A 245 7.79 -9.30 25.04
C ILE A 245 6.53 -10.15 24.88
N SER A 246 6.71 -11.44 24.63
CA SER A 246 5.60 -12.34 24.39
C SER A 246 5.81 -13.65 25.13
N TYR A 247 4.72 -14.19 25.68
CA TYR A 247 4.65 -15.55 26.22
C TYR A 247 3.54 -16.29 25.50
N TYR A 248 3.79 -17.51 25.06
CA TYR A 248 2.81 -18.27 24.30
C TYR A 248 2.84 -19.75 24.60
N GLY A 249 1.67 -20.36 24.45
CA GLY A 249 1.49 -21.80 24.54
C GLY A 249 0.63 -22.31 23.38
N VAL A 250 1.02 -23.44 22.82
CA VAL A 250 0.28 -24.14 21.77
C VAL A 250 0.14 -25.59 22.16
N VAL A 251 -1.06 -26.14 22.03
CA VAL A 251 -1.35 -27.56 22.22
C VAL A 251 -2.07 -28.05 20.96
N SER A 252 -1.57 -29.12 20.39
CA SER A 252 -2.20 -29.87 19.30
C SER A 252 -2.39 -31.31 19.75
N ALA A 253 -3.60 -31.84 19.65
CA ALA A 253 -3.94 -33.20 19.94
C ALA A 253 -4.60 -33.85 18.75
N MET A 254 -4.15 -35.03 18.37
CA MET A 254 -4.76 -35.84 17.30
C MET A 254 -5.14 -37.20 17.86
N TYR A 255 -6.42 -37.52 17.79
CA TYR A 255 -6.98 -38.78 18.24
C TYR A 255 -7.39 -39.63 17.04
N ASP A 256 -6.88 -40.85 17.02
CA ASP A 256 -7.19 -41.91 16.06
C ASP A 256 -7.04 -41.50 14.59
N ASN A 257 -6.14 -40.54 14.30
CA ASN A 257 -5.95 -39.94 12.97
C ASN A 257 -7.23 -39.36 12.35
N ARG A 258 -8.26 -39.10 13.14
CA ARG A 258 -9.58 -38.60 12.72
C ARG A 258 -9.91 -37.24 13.31
N TYR A 259 -9.61 -37.03 14.57
CA TYR A 259 -9.98 -35.81 15.28
C TYR A 259 -8.74 -35.03 15.66
N VAL A 260 -8.62 -33.80 15.18
CA VAL A 260 -7.52 -32.90 15.53
C VAL A 260 -8.09 -31.72 16.29
N LEU A 261 -7.54 -31.44 17.47
CA LEU A 261 -7.86 -30.27 18.27
C LEU A 261 -6.58 -29.43 18.44
N ASN A 262 -6.66 -28.12 18.13
CA ASN A 262 -5.58 -27.20 18.41
C ASN A 262 -6.09 -26.08 19.31
N ALA A 263 -5.28 -25.70 20.29
CA ALA A 263 -5.50 -24.54 21.13
C ALA A 263 -4.21 -23.75 21.26
N ASN A 264 -4.29 -22.45 21.15
CA ASN A 264 -3.17 -21.57 21.40
C ASN A 264 -3.58 -20.37 22.27
N ILE A 265 -2.62 -19.89 23.03
CA ILE A 265 -2.74 -18.65 23.82
C ILE A 265 -1.43 -17.89 23.73
N ARG A 266 -1.53 -16.55 23.61
CA ARG A 266 -0.38 -15.66 23.56
C ARG A 266 -0.68 -14.39 24.34
N PHE A 267 0.29 -13.96 25.12
CA PHE A 267 0.29 -12.69 25.83
C PHE A 267 1.39 -11.81 25.26
N ASP A 268 1.01 -10.70 24.66
CA ASP A 268 1.95 -9.76 24.08
C ASP A 268 1.96 -8.45 24.85
N GLY A 269 3.16 -7.99 25.21
CA GLY A 269 3.41 -6.68 25.82
C GLY A 269 4.31 -5.83 24.92
N SER A 270 4.01 -4.53 24.84
CA SER A 270 4.78 -3.56 24.06
C SER A 270 4.94 -2.25 24.82
N ASN A 271 6.08 -1.56 24.58
CA ASN A 271 6.28 -0.20 25.10
C ASN A 271 5.46 0.88 24.35
N LEU A 272 4.76 0.50 23.27
CA LEU A 272 3.85 1.38 22.53
C LEU A 272 2.47 1.54 23.21
N PHE A 273 2.16 0.77 24.25
CA PHE A 273 0.89 0.86 24.94
C PHE A 273 0.97 1.66 26.22
N GLY A 274 -0.22 2.14 26.62
CA GLY A 274 -0.40 3.04 27.71
C GLY A 274 0.17 2.59 29.02
N SER A 275 0.33 3.55 29.90
CA SER A 275 0.79 3.36 31.27
C SER A 275 -0.19 2.55 32.14
N ASN A 276 -1.43 2.34 31.66
CA ASN A 276 -2.41 1.54 32.37
C ASN A 276 -2.07 0.04 32.29
N PRO A 277 -1.71 -0.61 33.41
CA PRO A 277 -1.31 -2.03 33.47
C PRO A 277 -2.35 -2.98 32.87
N LYS A 278 -3.63 -2.62 32.93
CA LYS A 278 -4.77 -3.41 32.43
C LYS A 278 -4.68 -3.67 30.94
N TYR A 279 -4.09 -2.74 30.18
CA TYR A 279 -4.03 -2.81 28.73
C TYR A 279 -2.65 -3.18 28.19
N ARG A 280 -1.69 -3.41 29.09
CA ARG A 280 -0.29 -3.71 28.70
C ARG A 280 -0.15 -5.09 28.08
N TYR A 281 -0.89 -6.09 28.57
CA TYR A 281 -0.88 -7.46 28.07
C TYR A 281 -2.26 -7.86 27.60
N LEU A 282 -2.41 -8.13 26.30
CA LEU A 282 -3.65 -8.65 25.74
C LEU A 282 -3.55 -10.18 25.58
N PRO A 283 -4.43 -10.97 26.21
CA PRO A 283 -4.50 -12.40 25.93
C PRO A 283 -5.16 -12.61 24.55
N LEU A 284 -4.38 -13.13 23.62
CA LEU A 284 -4.83 -13.58 22.31
C LEU A 284 -4.90 -15.10 22.35
N TRP A 285 -5.98 -15.68 21.84
CA TRP A 285 -6.15 -17.11 21.85
C TRP A 285 -6.97 -17.60 20.67
N SER A 286 -6.78 -18.86 20.30
CA SER A 286 -7.67 -19.53 19.37
C SER A 286 -7.81 -21.01 19.70
N VAL A 287 -8.95 -21.56 19.32
CA VAL A 287 -9.24 -23.00 19.34
C VAL A 287 -9.71 -23.38 17.95
N SER A 288 -9.24 -24.52 17.47
CA SER A 288 -9.70 -25.11 16.20
C SER A 288 -9.83 -26.62 16.31
N GLY A 289 -10.86 -27.13 15.63
CA GLY A 289 -11.10 -28.54 15.47
C GLY A 289 -11.12 -28.94 14.00
N ARG A 290 -10.61 -30.11 13.69
CA ARG A 290 -10.73 -30.76 12.38
C ARG A 290 -11.17 -32.19 12.55
N TRP A 291 -12.25 -32.56 11.83
CA TRP A 291 -12.72 -33.92 11.73
C TRP A 291 -12.43 -34.46 10.33
N ILE A 292 -11.58 -35.48 10.25
CA ILE A 292 -11.21 -36.16 9.02
C ILE A 292 -12.23 -37.29 8.80
N ILE A 293 -13.34 -36.96 8.16
CA ILE A 293 -14.49 -37.82 7.98
C ILE A 293 -14.13 -39.02 7.07
N SER A 294 -13.23 -38.80 6.11
CA SER A 294 -12.76 -39.89 5.23
C SER A 294 -12.04 -41.02 5.97
N ASN A 295 -11.55 -40.76 7.20
CA ASN A 295 -10.91 -41.81 8.00
C ASN A 295 -11.91 -42.57 8.89
N GLU A 296 -13.19 -42.26 8.83
CA GLU A 296 -14.21 -43.00 9.57
C GLU A 296 -14.52 -44.36 8.94
N SER A 297 -14.85 -45.34 9.75
CA SER A 297 -15.10 -46.69 9.30
C SER A 297 -16.26 -46.84 8.29
N PHE A 298 -17.23 -45.91 8.33
CA PHE A 298 -18.35 -45.92 7.38
C PHE A 298 -17.97 -45.38 5.99
N LEU A 299 -16.78 -44.78 5.81
CA LEU A 299 -16.25 -44.36 4.52
C LEU A 299 -15.02 -45.14 4.06
N SER A 300 -14.49 -46.06 4.87
CA SER A 300 -13.27 -46.81 4.58
C SER A 300 -13.29 -47.56 3.24
N ASP A 301 -14.45 -48.01 2.80
CA ASP A 301 -14.62 -48.81 1.58
C ASP A 301 -15.03 -47.93 0.36
N ASN A 302 -15.04 -46.62 0.52
CA ASN A 302 -15.44 -45.71 -0.56
C ASN A 302 -14.22 -45.32 -1.41
N GLU A 303 -14.12 -45.87 -2.62
CA GLU A 303 -13.04 -45.63 -3.57
C GLU A 303 -13.12 -44.23 -4.24
N MET A 304 -14.22 -43.49 -4.08
CA MET A 304 -14.43 -42.21 -4.74
C MET A 304 -13.94 -41.01 -3.88
N ILE A 305 -14.00 -41.16 -2.54
CA ILE A 305 -13.69 -40.09 -1.59
C ILE A 305 -12.33 -40.36 -0.96
N ASP A 306 -11.32 -39.60 -1.39
CA ASP A 306 -9.95 -39.70 -0.84
C ASP A 306 -9.76 -38.87 0.40
N ASN A 307 -10.37 -37.69 0.45
CA ASN A 307 -10.35 -36.80 1.58
C ASN A 307 -11.69 -36.13 1.76
N LEU A 308 -12.22 -36.21 2.97
CA LEU A 308 -13.38 -35.44 3.40
C LEU A 308 -13.09 -34.98 4.83
N ALA A 309 -12.95 -33.67 5.00
CA ALA A 309 -12.69 -33.10 6.32
C ALA A 309 -13.50 -31.84 6.56
N LEU A 310 -14.03 -31.74 7.77
CA LEU A 310 -14.67 -30.52 8.29
C LEU A 310 -13.74 -29.86 9.31
N ARG A 311 -13.56 -28.55 9.20
CA ARG A 311 -12.78 -27.77 10.15
C ARG A 311 -13.59 -26.58 10.66
N ALA A 312 -13.37 -26.23 11.93
CA ALA A 312 -13.93 -25.02 12.51
C ALA A 312 -12.88 -24.38 13.42
N SER A 313 -12.83 -23.06 13.43
CA SER A 313 -11.96 -22.33 14.35
C SER A 313 -12.62 -21.06 14.85
N TYR A 314 -12.28 -20.70 16.09
CA TYR A 314 -12.64 -19.43 16.69
C TYR A 314 -11.48 -18.88 17.52
N GLY A 315 -11.24 -17.57 17.43
CA GLY A 315 -10.15 -16.96 18.20
C GLY A 315 -10.16 -15.43 18.14
N LEU A 316 -9.27 -14.87 18.96
CA LEU A 316 -9.02 -13.44 19.03
C LEU A 316 -7.63 -13.15 18.48
N ARG A 317 -7.54 -12.17 17.55
CA ARG A 317 -6.30 -11.57 17.03
C ARG A 317 -6.18 -10.16 17.54
N GLY A 318 -4.97 -9.70 17.83
CA GLY A 318 -4.66 -8.32 18.18
C GLY A 318 -3.84 -7.62 17.10
N ASN A 319 -4.01 -6.32 16.99
CA ASN A 319 -3.20 -5.47 16.12
C ASN A 319 -2.75 -4.21 16.89
N ILE A 320 -1.60 -3.66 16.47
CA ILE A 320 -1.00 -2.42 16.99
C ILE A 320 -0.96 -1.41 15.88
N VAL A 321 -1.39 -0.18 16.14
CA VAL A 321 -1.12 0.96 15.27
C VAL A 321 0.19 1.60 15.72
N GLU A 322 1.25 1.40 14.96
CA GLU A 322 2.63 1.77 15.33
C GLU A 322 2.85 3.28 15.47
N ASP A 323 2.04 4.10 14.80
CA ASP A 323 2.12 5.56 14.82
C ASP A 323 1.27 6.20 15.92
N SER A 324 0.60 5.39 16.74
CA SER A 324 -0.16 5.87 17.89
C SER A 324 0.72 5.88 19.14
N SER A 325 0.56 6.91 19.98
CA SER A 325 1.26 7.02 21.26
C SER A 325 0.28 7.28 22.40
N PRO A 326 0.44 6.60 23.54
CA PRO A 326 -0.34 6.91 24.74
C PRO A 326 0.14 8.19 25.45
N SER A 327 1.34 8.67 25.09
CA SER A 327 2.01 9.82 25.73
C SER A 327 1.70 11.12 25.00
N ILE A 328 1.89 12.23 25.69
CA ILE A 328 1.94 13.56 25.06
C ILE A 328 3.04 13.57 24.00
N ILE A 329 2.71 14.09 22.82
CA ILE A 329 3.68 14.43 21.78
C ILE A 329 3.69 15.94 21.66
N ALA A 330 4.87 16.55 21.83
CA ALA A 330 5.06 17.98 21.68
C ALA A 330 6.16 18.27 20.65
N ALA A 331 5.97 19.32 19.86
CA ALA A 331 6.96 19.86 18.93
C ALA A 331 7.61 21.11 19.54
N ALA A 332 8.93 21.21 19.41
CA ALA A 332 9.64 22.43 19.75
C ALA A 332 9.38 23.49 18.68
N LEU A 333 8.94 24.66 19.08
CA LEU A 333 8.78 25.83 18.22
C LEU A 333 10.06 26.69 18.24
N PRO A 334 10.24 27.52 17.21
CA PRO A 334 11.26 28.57 17.25
C PRO A 334 11.06 29.46 18.49
N PRO A 335 12.12 30.14 18.98
CA PRO A 335 11.95 31.10 20.07
C PRO A 335 10.89 32.15 19.73
N ASN A 336 10.01 32.43 20.70
CA ASN A 336 8.96 33.43 20.54
C ASN A 336 9.59 34.80 20.23
N ALA A 337 9.12 35.44 19.18
CA ALA A 337 9.70 36.68 18.68
C ALA A 337 9.62 37.86 19.68
N VAL A 338 8.71 37.81 20.66
CA VAL A 338 8.47 38.85 21.65
C VAL A 338 9.25 38.55 22.94
N THR A 339 9.21 37.31 23.43
CA THR A 339 9.80 36.94 24.73
C THR A 339 11.20 36.37 24.61
N GLY A 340 11.64 35.92 23.40
CA GLY A 340 12.89 35.20 23.17
C GLY A 340 12.96 33.81 23.79
N LEU A 341 11.87 33.31 24.40
CA LEU A 341 11.82 32.02 25.07
C LEU A 341 11.45 30.90 24.08
N PHE A 342 12.01 29.70 24.29
CA PHE A 342 11.62 28.51 23.55
C PHE A 342 10.22 28.08 23.96
N GLU A 343 9.41 27.78 22.98
CA GLU A 343 8.04 27.29 23.15
C GLU A 343 7.93 25.83 22.70
N MET A 344 6.96 25.11 23.25
CA MET A 344 6.59 23.79 22.81
C MET A 344 5.10 23.77 22.54
N GLU A 345 4.74 23.28 21.36
CA GLU A 345 3.35 23.04 20.99
C GLU A 345 3.01 21.57 21.18
N ILE A 346 1.91 21.30 21.88
CA ILE A 346 1.44 19.94 22.03
C ILE A 346 0.71 19.52 20.76
N GLN A 347 1.30 18.55 20.04
CA GLN A 347 0.78 18.04 18.77
C GLN A 347 -0.26 16.93 18.98
N GLN A 348 -0.15 16.20 20.08
CA GLN A 348 -1.06 15.10 20.39
C GLN A 348 -1.39 15.04 21.88
N ALA A 349 -2.70 14.96 22.18
CA ALA A 349 -3.20 14.73 23.51
C ALA A 349 -2.87 13.31 24.01
N PRO A 350 -2.53 13.13 25.31
CA PRO A 350 -2.26 11.81 25.86
C PRO A 350 -3.51 10.94 25.90
N ASN A 351 -3.32 9.65 25.70
CA ASN A 351 -4.36 8.65 25.93
C ASN A 351 -3.80 7.42 26.68
N PRO A 352 -3.75 7.46 28.02
CA PRO A 352 -3.23 6.34 28.81
C PRO A 352 -4.06 5.05 28.67
N ASP A 353 -5.30 5.15 28.21
CA ASP A 353 -6.22 4.03 28.00
C ASP A 353 -6.15 3.45 26.58
N LEU A 354 -5.17 3.90 25.77
CA LEU A 354 -4.96 3.32 24.45
C LEU A 354 -4.62 1.84 24.59
N LYS A 355 -5.37 1.00 23.89
CA LYS A 355 -5.26 -0.46 23.94
C LYS A 355 -5.15 -1.09 22.56
N TRP A 356 -4.86 -2.37 22.53
CA TRP A 356 -4.83 -3.17 21.32
C TRP A 356 -6.17 -3.15 20.58
N GLU A 357 -6.11 -3.07 19.26
CA GLU A 357 -7.24 -3.42 18.40
C GLU A 357 -7.47 -4.94 18.48
N THR A 358 -8.72 -5.38 18.53
CA THR A 358 -9.04 -6.80 18.61
C THR A 358 -9.94 -7.24 17.47
N THR A 359 -9.67 -8.42 16.92
CA THR A 359 -10.52 -9.05 15.92
C THR A 359 -10.91 -10.44 16.37
N ALA A 360 -12.19 -10.65 16.59
CA ALA A 360 -12.76 -11.98 16.79
C ALA A 360 -13.01 -12.62 15.41
N SER A 361 -12.39 -13.78 15.19
CA SER A 361 -12.43 -14.51 13.91
C SER A 361 -13.12 -15.85 14.13
N PHE A 362 -14.14 -16.13 13.33
CA PHE A 362 -14.79 -17.41 13.22
C PHE A 362 -14.62 -17.94 11.80
N ASN A 363 -14.21 -19.19 11.63
CA ASN A 363 -14.07 -19.83 10.33
C ASN A 363 -14.62 -21.25 10.40
N VAL A 364 -15.31 -21.65 9.32
CA VAL A 364 -15.72 -23.05 9.07
C VAL A 364 -15.34 -23.42 7.65
N GLY A 365 -14.64 -24.55 7.50
CA GLY A 365 -14.14 -25.01 6.21
C GLY A 365 -14.50 -26.48 5.94
N LEU A 366 -14.76 -26.78 4.68
CA LEU A 366 -14.98 -28.12 4.15
C LEU A 366 -13.89 -28.42 3.11
N GLU A 367 -13.21 -29.54 3.26
CA GLU A 367 -12.20 -30.04 2.33
C GLU A 367 -12.71 -31.35 1.72
N VAL A 368 -12.70 -31.45 0.39
CA VAL A 368 -13.16 -32.62 -0.36
C VAL A 368 -12.12 -33.00 -1.40
N GLY A 369 -11.64 -34.24 -1.38
CA GLY A 369 -10.77 -34.82 -2.38
C GLY A 369 -11.47 -36.07 -2.99
N LEU A 370 -11.56 -36.14 -4.31
CA LEU A 370 -12.26 -37.19 -5.03
C LEU A 370 -11.39 -37.77 -6.15
N PHE A 371 -11.63 -39.06 -6.45
CA PHE A 371 -11.09 -39.79 -7.62
C PHE A 371 -9.56 -39.82 -7.64
N ASP A 372 -8.91 -40.37 -6.62
CA ASP A 372 -7.47 -40.37 -6.41
C ASP A 372 -6.90 -38.92 -6.37
N ASN A 373 -7.58 -38.02 -5.65
CA ASN A 373 -7.28 -36.60 -5.56
C ASN A 373 -7.22 -35.92 -6.95
N ARG A 374 -7.93 -36.43 -7.94
CA ARG A 374 -8.05 -35.77 -9.23
C ARG A 374 -8.94 -34.54 -9.20
N LEU A 375 -9.82 -34.45 -8.24
CA LEU A 375 -10.66 -33.29 -7.96
C LEU A 375 -10.54 -32.95 -6.49
N SER A 376 -10.17 -31.69 -6.20
CA SER A 376 -10.09 -31.13 -4.84
C SER A 376 -10.93 -29.87 -4.76
N LEU A 377 -11.78 -29.80 -3.74
CA LEU A 377 -12.63 -28.65 -3.43
C LEU A 377 -12.40 -28.26 -1.97
N ASP A 378 -12.05 -26.98 -1.77
CA ASP A 378 -11.99 -26.35 -0.46
C ASP A 378 -13.00 -25.20 -0.43
N VAL A 379 -13.81 -25.14 0.62
CA VAL A 379 -14.79 -24.09 0.87
C VAL A 379 -14.66 -23.60 2.28
N ASP A 380 -14.40 -22.29 2.43
CA ASP A 380 -14.25 -21.62 3.72
C ASP A 380 -15.25 -20.49 3.86
N TYR A 381 -16.02 -20.50 4.92
CA TYR A 381 -16.80 -19.36 5.38
C TYR A 381 -16.13 -18.73 6.59
N TYR A 382 -15.98 -17.40 6.58
CA TYR A 382 -15.40 -16.67 7.71
C TYR A 382 -16.25 -15.45 8.10
N LEU A 383 -16.13 -15.09 9.39
CA LEU A 383 -16.71 -13.90 9.98
C LEU A 383 -15.68 -13.27 10.95
N ASP A 384 -15.17 -12.11 10.56
CA ASP A 384 -14.25 -11.31 11.35
C ASP A 384 -14.97 -10.07 11.90
N LYS A 385 -14.92 -9.89 13.23
CA LYS A 385 -15.43 -8.70 13.91
C LYS A 385 -14.27 -7.98 14.57
N SER A 386 -13.81 -6.92 13.95
CA SER A 386 -12.77 -6.03 14.49
C SER A 386 -13.44 -4.98 15.37
N LYS A 387 -12.94 -4.85 16.58
CA LYS A 387 -13.41 -3.90 17.59
C LYS A 387 -12.27 -3.07 18.12
N ASP A 388 -12.62 -1.93 18.69
CA ASP A 388 -11.67 -1.05 19.33
C ASP A 388 -10.57 -0.58 18.35
N LEU A 389 -10.88 -0.45 17.06
CA LEU A 389 -9.96 0.09 16.08
C LEU A 389 -9.60 1.53 16.45
N ILE A 390 -8.33 1.86 16.30
CA ILE A 390 -7.81 3.17 16.64
C ILE A 390 -8.22 4.16 15.55
N ALA A 391 -8.95 5.20 15.95
CA ALA A 391 -9.39 6.28 15.10
C ALA A 391 -9.15 7.63 15.77
N TYR A 392 -8.94 8.67 14.96
CA TYR A 392 -8.87 10.03 15.45
C TYR A 392 -10.27 10.53 15.78
N LYS A 393 -10.47 10.99 17.03
CA LYS A 393 -11.75 11.50 17.51
C LYS A 393 -11.61 12.97 17.90
N GLY A 394 -12.44 13.82 17.32
CA GLY A 394 -12.58 15.21 17.72
C GLY A 394 -13.00 15.32 19.19
N VAL A 395 -12.36 16.20 19.92
CA VAL A 395 -12.70 16.53 21.31
C VAL A 395 -13.11 18.00 21.41
N SER A 396 -13.79 18.36 22.50
CA SER A 396 -14.16 19.76 22.72
C SER A 396 -12.91 20.65 22.75
N SER A 397 -12.95 21.78 22.07
CA SER A 397 -11.87 22.78 22.04
C SER A 397 -11.51 23.33 23.43
N VAL A 398 -12.42 23.19 24.41
CA VAL A 398 -12.15 23.49 25.83
C VAL A 398 -11.01 22.66 26.40
N SER A 399 -10.75 21.46 25.82
CA SER A 399 -9.62 20.62 26.23
C SER A 399 -8.25 21.13 25.78
N GLY A 400 -8.21 22.15 24.91
CA GLY A 400 -6.97 22.65 24.28
C GLY A 400 -6.50 21.81 23.10
N PHE A 401 -7.30 20.81 22.65
CA PHE A 401 -6.96 19.92 21.55
C PHE A 401 -8.10 19.86 20.53
N SER A 402 -7.76 19.68 19.25
CA SER A 402 -8.74 19.42 18.21
C SER A 402 -9.25 17.97 18.22
N GLY A 403 -8.43 17.04 18.67
CA GLY A 403 -8.78 15.62 18.77
C GLY A 403 -7.68 14.77 19.37
N LYS A 404 -7.96 13.48 19.53
CA LYS A 404 -7.00 12.49 19.99
C LYS A 404 -7.29 11.10 19.39
N TYR A 405 -6.28 10.26 19.34
CA TYR A 405 -6.45 8.86 18.97
C TYR A 405 -7.11 8.07 20.09
N VAL A 406 -8.17 7.35 19.77
CA VAL A 406 -8.93 6.52 20.73
C VAL A 406 -9.34 5.20 20.06
N ASN A 407 -9.55 4.16 20.86
CA ASN A 407 -10.14 2.91 20.41
C ASN A 407 -11.65 3.09 20.30
N TYR A 408 -12.14 3.34 19.09
CA TYR A 408 -13.54 3.75 18.91
C TYR A 408 -14.27 3.06 17.75
N ALA A 409 -13.59 2.75 16.64
CA ALA A 409 -14.24 2.22 15.45
C ALA A 409 -14.37 0.69 15.48
N ASP A 410 -15.44 0.17 14.89
CA ASP A 410 -15.67 -1.25 14.72
C ASP A 410 -15.98 -1.58 13.25
N VAL A 411 -15.45 -2.71 12.77
CA VAL A 411 -15.64 -3.18 11.39
C VAL A 411 -15.97 -4.68 11.41
N SER A 412 -16.89 -5.10 10.54
CA SER A 412 -17.20 -6.51 10.30
C SER A 412 -16.87 -6.90 8.86
N ASN A 413 -16.15 -8.01 8.72
CA ASN A 413 -15.89 -8.67 7.45
C ASN A 413 -16.48 -10.07 7.49
N GLN A 414 -17.23 -10.43 6.46
CA GLN A 414 -17.67 -11.81 6.27
C GLN A 414 -17.41 -12.23 4.83
N GLY A 415 -17.06 -13.48 4.62
CA GLY A 415 -16.75 -13.95 3.28
C GLY A 415 -16.87 -15.44 3.12
N LEU A 416 -16.78 -15.82 1.85
CA LEU A 416 -16.78 -17.21 1.39
C LEU A 416 -15.64 -17.36 0.38
N ASP A 417 -14.71 -18.25 0.67
CA ASP A 417 -13.61 -18.60 -0.21
C ASP A 417 -13.85 -20.01 -0.78
N ILE A 418 -13.69 -20.16 -2.09
CA ILE A 418 -13.83 -21.43 -2.79
C ILE A 418 -12.57 -21.65 -3.62
N SER A 419 -11.94 -22.80 -3.43
CA SER A 419 -10.84 -23.30 -4.25
C SER A 419 -11.20 -24.63 -4.84
N LEU A 420 -11.24 -24.70 -6.16
CA LEU A 420 -11.51 -25.92 -6.92
C LEU A 420 -10.31 -26.21 -7.80
N SER A 421 -9.70 -27.36 -7.64
CA SER A 421 -8.60 -27.80 -8.48
C SER A 421 -8.83 -29.21 -9.00
N GLY A 422 -8.33 -29.47 -10.22
CA GLY A 422 -8.54 -30.79 -10.79
C GLY A 422 -7.58 -31.14 -11.92
N THR A 423 -7.37 -32.43 -12.07
CA THR A 423 -6.73 -33.05 -13.21
C THR A 423 -7.82 -33.64 -14.14
N ILE A 424 -8.21 -32.84 -15.14
CA ILE A 424 -9.31 -33.18 -16.06
C ILE A 424 -8.93 -34.36 -16.96
N ILE A 425 -7.70 -34.27 -17.51
CA ILE A 425 -7.17 -35.33 -18.37
C ILE A 425 -5.79 -35.75 -17.83
N LYS A 426 -5.54 -37.04 -17.69
CA LYS A 426 -4.26 -37.65 -17.35
C LYS A 426 -4.14 -38.98 -18.08
N ASN A 427 -3.37 -38.98 -19.17
CA ASN A 427 -2.99 -40.19 -19.86
C ASN A 427 -1.53 -40.10 -20.31
N LYS A 428 -1.08 -41.02 -21.16
CA LYS A 428 0.32 -41.11 -21.58
C LYS A 428 0.84 -39.82 -22.28
N ASP A 429 0.00 -39.19 -23.09
CA ASP A 429 0.39 -38.08 -23.95
C ASP A 429 -0.16 -36.73 -23.46
N TRP A 430 -1.32 -36.74 -22.81
CA TRP A 430 -2.04 -35.55 -22.40
C TRP A 430 -2.13 -35.42 -20.88
N ARG A 431 -1.89 -34.21 -20.40
CA ARG A 431 -2.20 -33.81 -19.02
C ARG A 431 -2.86 -32.45 -19.02
N TRP A 432 -4.08 -32.37 -18.53
CA TRP A 432 -4.80 -31.13 -18.33
C TRP A 432 -5.12 -30.95 -16.86
N THR A 433 -4.53 -29.91 -16.25
CA THR A 433 -4.79 -29.52 -14.86
C THR A 433 -5.37 -28.12 -14.84
N THR A 434 -6.32 -27.89 -13.96
CA THR A 434 -6.93 -26.57 -13.76
C THR A 434 -7.12 -26.30 -12.28
N ALA A 435 -7.02 -25.02 -11.89
CA ALA A 435 -7.33 -24.55 -10.55
C ALA A 435 -8.12 -23.24 -10.67
N PHE A 436 -9.27 -23.20 -10.04
CA PHE A 436 -10.12 -22.02 -9.92
C PHE A 436 -10.21 -21.63 -8.46
N ASN A 437 -10.00 -20.36 -8.16
CA ASN A 437 -10.22 -19.80 -6.84
C ASN A 437 -11.13 -18.59 -6.93
N MET A 438 -11.99 -18.41 -5.93
CA MET A 438 -12.94 -17.33 -5.84
C MET A 438 -13.14 -16.94 -4.39
N GLY A 439 -13.06 -15.65 -4.10
CA GLY A 439 -13.40 -15.07 -2.81
C GLY A 439 -14.57 -14.09 -2.96
N TYR A 440 -15.56 -14.24 -2.09
CA TYR A 440 -16.63 -13.27 -1.88
C TYR A 440 -16.40 -12.59 -0.53
N VAL A 441 -16.39 -11.26 -0.47
CA VAL A 441 -16.21 -10.51 0.76
C VAL A 441 -17.25 -9.41 0.91
N LYS A 442 -17.80 -9.28 2.11
CA LYS A 442 -18.69 -8.18 2.50
C LYS A 442 -18.09 -7.47 3.71
N ASN A 443 -17.60 -6.26 3.49
CA ASN A 443 -17.07 -5.37 4.52
C ASN A 443 -18.16 -4.40 4.97
N LYS A 444 -18.21 -4.09 6.29
CA LYS A 444 -19.13 -3.12 6.86
C LYS A 444 -18.53 -2.44 8.09
N VAL A 445 -18.49 -1.12 8.09
CA VAL A 445 -18.25 -0.32 9.30
C VAL A 445 -19.48 -0.41 10.19
N THR A 446 -19.32 -0.95 11.39
CA THR A 446 -20.43 -1.14 12.34
C THR A 446 -20.50 -0.06 13.41
N LYS A 447 -19.39 0.67 13.58
CA LYS A 447 -19.30 1.85 14.46
C LYS A 447 -18.20 2.78 13.96
N ALA A 448 -18.51 4.06 13.83
CA ALA A 448 -17.56 5.10 13.42
C ALA A 448 -17.84 6.42 14.14
N ASN A 449 -16.91 7.37 14.05
CA ASN A 449 -17.15 8.73 14.50
C ASN A 449 -18.07 9.45 13.49
N SER A 450 -19.28 9.78 13.86
CA SER A 450 -20.33 10.29 12.98
C SER A 450 -20.18 11.76 12.54
N THR A 451 -19.02 12.37 12.78
CA THR A 451 -18.78 13.79 12.44
C THR A 451 -18.14 13.99 11.06
N ALA A 452 -18.10 12.96 10.22
CA ALA A 452 -17.60 13.10 8.86
C ALA A 452 -18.45 14.13 8.08
N GLN A 453 -17.82 15.20 7.65
CA GLN A 453 -18.43 16.17 6.76
C GLN A 453 -18.54 15.60 5.34
N THR A 454 -19.56 16.00 4.60
CA THR A 454 -19.83 15.49 3.25
C THR A 454 -18.62 15.55 2.32
N LYS A 455 -17.90 16.68 2.34
CA LYS A 455 -16.70 16.83 1.49
C LYS A 455 -15.62 15.80 1.81
N TYR A 456 -15.44 15.39 3.07
CA TYR A 456 -14.46 14.39 3.43
C TYR A 456 -14.88 12.99 2.97
N LEU A 457 -16.17 12.68 2.96
CA LEU A 457 -16.64 11.41 2.40
C LEU A 457 -16.42 11.32 0.89
N VAL A 458 -16.63 12.38 0.16
CA VAL A 458 -16.31 12.43 -1.27
C VAL A 458 -14.79 12.35 -1.47
N GLN A 459 -14.02 13.07 -0.66
CA GLN A 459 -12.57 13.05 -0.69
C GLN A 459 -11.97 11.75 -0.11
N SER A 460 -12.71 10.97 0.70
CA SER A 460 -12.20 9.71 1.28
C SER A 460 -11.82 8.68 0.24
N VAL A 461 -12.33 8.82 -0.98
CA VAL A 461 -11.84 8.07 -2.15
C VAL A 461 -10.36 8.34 -2.40
N TYR A 462 -9.88 9.51 -1.98
CA TYR A 462 -8.53 10.01 -2.23
C TYR A 462 -7.68 10.09 -0.96
N THR A 463 -8.33 10.17 0.21
CA THR A 463 -7.67 10.25 1.51
C THR A 463 -8.20 9.12 2.40
N PRO A 464 -7.46 8.03 2.61
CA PRO A 464 -7.91 6.97 3.50
C PRO A 464 -8.16 7.50 4.91
N GLY A 465 -9.29 7.10 5.51
CA GLY A 465 -9.56 7.40 6.92
C GLY A 465 -10.96 7.90 7.24
N GLU A 466 -11.68 8.47 6.27
CA GLU A 466 -13.07 8.87 6.48
C GLU A 466 -14.02 7.72 6.12
N VAL A 467 -14.71 7.19 7.10
CA VAL A 467 -15.60 6.03 6.96
C VAL A 467 -17.02 6.37 7.42
N TYR A 468 -18.01 5.75 6.80
CA TYR A 468 -19.41 5.93 7.13
C TYR A 468 -20.00 4.67 7.75
N GLU A 469 -20.65 4.82 8.90
CA GLU A 469 -21.31 3.71 9.59
C GLU A 469 -22.39 3.06 8.71
N GLY A 470 -22.38 1.75 8.66
CA GLY A 470 -23.31 0.97 7.83
C GLY A 470 -22.81 0.71 6.40
N LYS A 471 -21.71 1.33 5.96
CA LYS A 471 -21.11 1.18 4.62
C LYS A 471 -19.75 0.50 4.71
N PRO A 472 -19.19 0.03 3.57
CA PRO A 472 -17.82 -0.49 3.51
C PRO A 472 -16.78 0.60 3.82
N VAL A 473 -15.62 0.19 4.31
CA VAL A 473 -14.47 1.10 4.58
C VAL A 473 -14.07 1.89 3.33
N ASN A 474 -14.03 1.21 2.17
CA ASN A 474 -13.69 1.81 0.88
C ASN A 474 -14.93 2.13 0.04
N GLY A 475 -16.00 2.65 0.68
CA GLY A 475 -17.22 3.09 0.00
C GLY A 475 -16.99 4.36 -0.82
N ILE A 476 -17.51 4.39 -2.04
CA ILE A 476 -17.50 5.57 -2.91
C ILE A 476 -18.82 6.30 -2.78
N PHE A 477 -18.73 7.60 -2.52
CA PHE A 477 -19.86 8.50 -2.41
C PHE A 477 -19.74 9.62 -3.44
N SER A 478 -20.87 10.08 -3.99
CA SER A 478 -20.89 11.04 -5.09
C SER A 478 -21.97 12.08 -4.87
N TYR A 479 -21.76 13.30 -5.38
CA TYR A 479 -22.84 14.25 -5.61
C TYR A 479 -23.73 13.72 -6.72
N ARG A 480 -25.04 13.95 -6.60
CA ARG A 480 -26.03 13.54 -7.61
C ARG A 480 -26.11 14.59 -8.72
N PHE A 481 -25.58 14.28 -9.90
CA PHE A 481 -25.56 15.19 -11.04
C PHE A 481 -26.97 15.36 -11.63
N ALA A 482 -27.41 16.61 -11.82
CA ALA A 482 -28.73 16.95 -12.33
C ALA A 482 -28.70 17.49 -13.77
N GLY A 483 -27.54 17.58 -14.39
CA GLY A 483 -27.37 18.17 -15.72
C GLY A 483 -26.53 19.45 -15.71
N LEU A 484 -26.55 20.15 -16.83
CA LEU A 484 -25.85 21.42 -17.02
C LEU A 484 -26.89 22.52 -17.17
N ASP A 485 -26.61 23.72 -16.65
CA ASP A 485 -27.40 24.92 -16.84
C ASP A 485 -27.17 25.57 -18.23
N ASP A 486 -27.79 26.72 -18.47
CA ASP A 486 -27.74 27.42 -19.76
C ASP A 486 -26.34 27.96 -20.13
N ILE A 487 -25.46 28.09 -19.14
CA ILE A 487 -24.04 28.47 -19.35
C ILE A 487 -23.09 27.30 -19.28
N GLY A 488 -23.60 26.06 -19.12
CA GLY A 488 -22.84 24.84 -19.08
C GLY A 488 -22.20 24.53 -17.73
N MET A 489 -22.66 25.15 -16.64
CA MET A 489 -22.23 24.81 -15.29
C MET A 489 -23.02 23.61 -14.75
N PRO A 490 -22.40 22.74 -13.95
CA PRO A 490 -23.05 21.55 -13.41
C PRO A 490 -24.06 21.93 -12.33
N MET A 491 -25.21 21.26 -12.36
CA MET A 491 -26.24 21.30 -11.34
C MET A 491 -26.31 19.99 -10.59
N PHE A 492 -26.82 20.02 -9.34
CA PHE A 492 -26.87 18.87 -8.46
C PHE A 492 -28.21 18.72 -7.79
N TYR A 493 -28.66 17.49 -7.55
CA TYR A 493 -29.81 17.21 -6.71
C TYR A 493 -29.44 17.24 -5.23
N ASP A 494 -30.21 17.97 -4.43
CA ASP A 494 -30.16 17.86 -2.98
C ASP A 494 -30.85 16.55 -2.48
N LYS A 495 -30.90 16.36 -1.16
CA LYS A 495 -31.56 15.20 -0.53
C LYS A 495 -33.04 15.07 -0.86
N ASP A 496 -33.73 16.20 -1.09
CA ASP A 496 -35.17 16.29 -1.36
C ASP A 496 -35.46 16.24 -2.86
N GLY A 497 -34.46 16.15 -3.72
CA GLY A 497 -34.58 16.09 -5.18
C GLY A 497 -34.71 17.48 -5.83
N LYS A 498 -34.47 18.57 -5.08
CA LYS A 498 -34.39 19.93 -5.64
C LYS A 498 -33.08 20.06 -6.43
N VAL A 499 -33.17 20.72 -7.58
CA VAL A 499 -31.99 21.03 -8.41
C VAL A 499 -31.35 22.32 -7.92
N LEU A 500 -30.06 22.26 -7.62
CA LEU A 500 -29.22 23.37 -7.18
C LEU A 500 -28.15 23.64 -8.22
N GLY A 501 -28.06 24.87 -8.70
CA GLY A 501 -26.97 25.37 -9.55
C GLY A 501 -26.05 26.32 -8.81
N VAL A 502 -25.00 26.80 -9.48
CA VAL A 502 -23.99 27.71 -8.90
C VAL A 502 -24.61 29.00 -8.31
N SER A 503 -25.71 29.50 -8.91
CA SER A 503 -26.42 30.70 -8.46
C SER A 503 -27.47 30.45 -7.38
N SER A 504 -27.68 29.21 -6.94
CA SER A 504 -28.66 28.89 -5.89
C SER A 504 -28.13 29.31 -4.52
N GLU A 505 -28.90 30.00 -3.71
CA GLU A 505 -28.49 30.41 -2.35
C GLU A 505 -28.16 29.18 -1.47
N GLU A 506 -28.90 28.09 -1.62
CA GLU A 506 -28.74 26.87 -0.83
C GLU A 506 -27.49 26.09 -1.18
N ILE A 507 -26.86 26.35 -2.33
CA ILE A 507 -25.65 25.63 -2.78
C ILE A 507 -24.47 25.79 -1.78
N VAL A 508 -24.45 26.90 -1.05
CA VAL A 508 -23.43 27.20 -0.04
C VAL A 508 -23.43 26.17 1.10
N ASN A 509 -24.60 25.67 1.48
CA ASN A 509 -24.75 24.67 2.54
C ASN A 509 -24.79 23.22 2.02
N PHE A 510 -24.87 23.05 0.72
CA PHE A 510 -24.98 21.74 0.08
C PHE A 510 -23.88 20.72 0.48
N PRO A 511 -22.59 21.09 0.58
CA PRO A 511 -21.53 20.14 0.92
C PRO A 511 -21.52 19.71 2.39
N TYR A 512 -22.36 20.27 3.24
CA TYR A 512 -22.40 19.98 4.68
C TYR A 512 -23.48 18.97 5.08
N ASP A 513 -24.36 18.59 4.17
CA ASP A 513 -25.40 17.58 4.43
C ASP A 513 -25.07 16.26 3.71
N ILE A 514 -24.71 15.25 4.50
CA ILE A 514 -24.38 13.92 3.99
C ILE A 514 -25.55 13.25 3.24
N ALA A 515 -26.78 13.64 3.53
CA ALA A 515 -27.95 13.13 2.83
C ALA A 515 -28.00 13.56 1.35
N ASN A 516 -27.22 14.56 0.96
CA ASN A 516 -27.05 14.95 -0.44
C ASN A 516 -26.21 13.97 -1.26
N LEU A 517 -25.45 13.08 -0.58
CA LEU A 517 -24.60 12.12 -1.25
C LEU A 517 -25.33 10.82 -1.61
N LYS A 518 -24.96 10.27 -2.74
CA LYS A 518 -25.34 8.94 -3.19
C LYS A 518 -24.19 7.97 -2.91
N TYR A 519 -24.50 6.83 -2.29
CA TYR A 519 -23.55 5.72 -2.18
C TYR A 519 -23.54 4.93 -3.49
N GLU A 520 -22.39 4.86 -4.15
CA GLU A 520 -22.22 4.21 -5.45
C GLU A 520 -21.85 2.73 -5.36
N GLY A 521 -21.20 2.34 -4.31
CA GLY A 521 -20.62 1.01 -4.15
C GLY A 521 -19.27 1.05 -3.43
N THR A 522 -18.55 -0.04 -3.48
CA THR A 522 -17.19 -0.14 -2.93
C THR A 522 -16.15 -0.15 -4.05
N ARG A 523 -14.99 0.44 -3.77
CA ARG A 523 -13.82 0.34 -4.64
C ARG A 523 -13.27 -1.08 -4.71
N ASP A 524 -13.33 -1.81 -3.60
CA ASP A 524 -12.79 -3.16 -3.54
C ASP A 524 -13.75 -4.15 -4.20
N PRO A 525 -13.28 -5.06 -5.06
CA PRO A 525 -14.12 -6.10 -5.62
C PRO A 525 -14.76 -6.94 -4.52
N ILE A 526 -16.10 -7.06 -4.57
CA ILE A 526 -16.86 -7.95 -3.66
C ILE A 526 -16.61 -9.40 -4.03
N LEU A 527 -16.43 -9.68 -5.31
CA LEU A 527 -16.13 -11.00 -5.85
C LEU A 527 -14.82 -10.91 -6.63
N SER A 528 -13.83 -11.71 -6.24
CA SER A 528 -12.53 -11.73 -6.92
C SER A 528 -12.00 -13.15 -7.00
N GLY A 529 -11.12 -13.40 -7.96
CA GLY A 529 -10.54 -14.73 -8.10
C GLY A 529 -9.70 -14.90 -9.34
N GLY A 530 -9.41 -16.17 -9.66
CA GLY A 530 -8.61 -16.50 -10.81
C GLY A 530 -8.81 -17.93 -11.28
N LEU A 531 -8.45 -18.12 -12.53
CA LEU A 531 -8.41 -19.44 -13.19
C LEU A 531 -6.99 -19.66 -13.71
N ASN A 532 -6.34 -20.69 -13.20
CA ASN A 532 -5.07 -21.19 -13.70
C ASN A 532 -5.30 -22.51 -14.40
N THR A 533 -4.91 -22.63 -15.66
CA THR A 533 -5.06 -23.89 -16.41
C THR A 533 -3.77 -24.22 -17.16
N ARG A 534 -3.36 -25.47 -17.09
CA ARG A 534 -2.19 -25.99 -17.80
C ARG A 534 -2.59 -27.21 -18.62
N ILE A 535 -2.32 -27.15 -19.90
CA ILE A 535 -2.53 -28.23 -20.86
C ILE A 535 -1.14 -28.66 -21.36
N ALA A 536 -0.79 -29.90 -21.16
CA ALA A 536 0.45 -30.49 -21.65
C ALA A 536 0.14 -31.61 -22.63
N TYR A 537 0.81 -31.59 -23.77
CA TYR A 537 0.80 -32.65 -24.77
C TYR A 537 2.24 -33.06 -25.05
N LYS A 538 2.60 -34.28 -24.65
CA LYS A 538 4.00 -34.78 -24.76
C LYS A 538 5.00 -33.74 -24.19
N ASN A 539 5.82 -33.18 -25.05
CA ASN A 539 6.89 -32.25 -24.67
C ASN A 539 6.46 -30.78 -24.68
N VAL A 540 5.23 -30.46 -25.09
CA VAL A 540 4.73 -29.09 -25.12
C VAL A 540 3.74 -28.85 -24.00
N SER A 541 3.86 -27.75 -23.29
CA SER A 541 2.82 -27.33 -22.34
C SER A 541 2.43 -25.87 -22.54
N LEU A 542 1.14 -25.61 -22.38
CA LEU A 542 0.51 -24.30 -22.40
C LEU A 542 -0.06 -24.02 -21.02
N SER A 543 0.36 -22.93 -20.39
CA SER A 543 -0.21 -22.47 -19.12
C SER A 543 -0.83 -21.09 -19.29
N MET A 544 -2.02 -20.90 -18.75
CA MET A 544 -2.78 -19.65 -18.82
C MET A 544 -3.29 -19.30 -17.44
N LEU A 545 -3.16 -18.01 -17.08
CA LEU A 545 -3.67 -17.46 -15.83
C LEU A 545 -4.60 -16.28 -16.13
N PHE A 546 -5.82 -16.38 -15.66
CA PHE A 546 -6.82 -15.33 -15.69
C PHE A 546 -7.08 -14.83 -14.25
N ALA A 547 -7.34 -13.55 -14.11
CA ALA A 547 -7.79 -12.94 -12.85
C ALA A 547 -9.01 -12.07 -13.11
N PHE A 548 -9.93 -12.01 -12.16
CA PHE A 548 -11.14 -11.19 -12.25
C PHE A 548 -11.44 -10.48 -10.92
N GLY A 549 -12.06 -9.31 -11.02
CA GLY A 549 -12.66 -8.58 -9.93
C GLY A 549 -14.02 -8.04 -10.37
N LEU A 550 -15.05 -8.25 -9.56
CA LEU A 550 -16.44 -7.95 -9.92
C LEU A 550 -17.16 -7.26 -8.76
N LYS A 551 -18.23 -6.52 -9.11
CA LYS A 551 -19.11 -5.81 -8.18
C LYS A 551 -18.39 -4.72 -7.38
N ASN A 552 -17.47 -4.04 -8.03
CA ASN A 552 -16.84 -2.83 -7.52
C ASN A 552 -17.09 -1.66 -8.46
N VAL A 553 -16.84 -0.46 -7.97
CA VAL A 553 -16.94 0.77 -8.75
C VAL A 553 -15.65 1.55 -8.65
N VAL A 554 -15.35 2.31 -9.70
CA VAL A 554 -14.18 3.19 -9.74
C VAL A 554 -14.60 4.57 -10.20
N ARG A 555 -13.93 5.62 -9.68
CA ARG A 555 -14.11 6.98 -10.14
C ARG A 555 -13.08 7.27 -11.24
N LEU A 556 -13.56 7.79 -12.36
CA LEU A 556 -12.69 8.24 -13.45
C LEU A 556 -11.85 9.43 -13.01
N PRO A 557 -10.65 9.61 -13.56
CA PRO A 557 -9.89 10.85 -13.42
C PRO A 557 -10.68 12.07 -13.87
N ALA A 558 -10.27 13.25 -13.40
CA ALA A 558 -10.94 14.51 -13.70
C ALA A 558 -11.22 14.69 -15.20
N ARG A 559 -12.48 15.00 -15.53
CA ARG A 559 -12.96 15.18 -16.90
C ARG A 559 -13.37 16.63 -17.21
N ALA A 560 -13.70 17.39 -16.16
CA ALA A 560 -14.02 18.80 -16.24
C ALA A 560 -12.84 19.66 -15.77
N TYR A 561 -12.66 20.80 -16.37
CA TYR A 561 -11.55 21.72 -16.14
C TYR A 561 -12.07 23.12 -15.84
N VAL A 562 -11.40 23.82 -14.95
CA VAL A 562 -11.70 25.23 -14.64
C VAL A 562 -11.27 26.13 -15.80
N THR A 563 -10.08 25.94 -16.29
CA THR A 563 -9.50 26.70 -17.41
C THR A 563 -9.11 25.79 -18.55
N ALA A 564 -8.90 26.35 -19.73
CA ALA A 564 -8.25 25.62 -20.81
C ALA A 564 -6.85 25.17 -20.34
N PRO A 565 -6.43 23.93 -20.69
CA PRO A 565 -5.04 23.53 -20.49
C PRO A 565 -4.11 24.52 -21.16
N ALA A 566 -2.96 24.77 -20.55
CA ALA A 566 -1.91 25.58 -21.15
C ALA A 566 -1.41 24.94 -22.46
N ASP A 567 -0.81 25.73 -23.33
CA ASP A 567 -0.32 25.26 -24.65
C ASP A 567 0.78 24.18 -24.53
N ASP A 568 1.47 24.14 -23.39
CA ASP A 568 2.48 23.16 -23.06
C ASP A 568 1.92 21.84 -22.48
N ALA A 569 0.59 21.75 -22.25
CA ALA A 569 -0.03 20.61 -21.60
C ALA A 569 -1.11 19.92 -22.47
N ASN A 570 -1.14 18.60 -22.41
CA ASN A 570 -2.23 17.79 -22.92
C ASN A 570 -3.38 17.72 -21.91
N ALA A 571 -4.60 17.72 -22.41
CA ALA A 571 -5.79 17.45 -21.64
C ALA A 571 -6.34 16.05 -21.90
N ASN A 572 -7.16 15.54 -20.99
CA ASN A 572 -7.96 14.36 -21.26
C ASN A 572 -8.83 14.60 -22.51
N SER A 573 -8.90 13.61 -23.40
CA SER A 573 -9.67 13.71 -24.66
C SER A 573 -11.15 14.06 -24.45
N SER A 574 -11.70 13.80 -23.26
CA SER A 574 -13.06 14.16 -22.86
C SER A 574 -13.34 15.66 -22.92
N ILE A 575 -12.30 16.52 -22.88
CA ILE A 575 -12.48 17.97 -23.03
C ILE A 575 -13.12 18.35 -24.38
N LYS A 576 -12.99 17.49 -25.40
CA LYS A 576 -13.64 17.68 -26.71
C LYS A 576 -15.16 17.59 -26.63
N ASP A 577 -15.65 16.81 -25.67
CA ASP A 577 -17.08 16.53 -25.47
C ASP A 577 -17.74 17.51 -24.48
N ARG A 578 -17.03 18.53 -24.01
CA ARG A 578 -17.56 19.53 -23.10
C ARG A 578 -18.65 20.39 -23.73
N TRP A 579 -19.49 20.96 -22.92
CA TRP A 579 -20.40 22.01 -23.30
C TRP A 579 -19.63 23.23 -23.86
N ARG A 580 -20.18 23.89 -24.92
CA ARG A 580 -19.53 25.05 -25.55
C ARG A 580 -20.56 26.11 -25.92
N PRO A 581 -20.30 27.42 -25.66
CA PRO A 581 -21.20 28.50 -26.06
C PRO A 581 -21.43 28.48 -27.57
N GLY A 582 -22.70 28.70 -27.97
CA GLY A 582 -23.09 28.82 -29.39
C GLY A 582 -22.95 27.53 -30.21
N LYS A 583 -22.82 26.36 -29.58
CA LYS A 583 -22.81 25.04 -30.23
C LYS A 583 -24.03 24.23 -29.83
N ASP A 584 -24.32 23.18 -30.58
CA ASP A 584 -25.27 22.15 -30.15
C ASP A 584 -24.68 21.37 -28.97
N ASN A 585 -25.31 21.54 -27.81
CA ASN A 585 -24.91 20.88 -26.57
C ASN A 585 -25.89 19.77 -26.15
N THR A 586 -26.76 19.32 -27.04
CA THR A 586 -27.73 18.25 -26.77
C THR A 586 -26.99 16.98 -26.33
N GLY A 587 -27.36 16.45 -25.16
CA GLY A 587 -26.76 15.24 -24.58
C GLY A 587 -25.34 15.40 -24.05
N LYS A 588 -24.80 16.62 -23.95
CA LYS A 588 -23.51 16.88 -23.30
C LYS A 588 -23.69 16.84 -21.79
N THR A 589 -22.80 16.09 -21.14
CA THR A 589 -22.75 15.96 -19.68
C THR A 589 -21.49 16.61 -19.07
N ILE A 590 -20.45 16.82 -19.87
CA ILE A 590 -19.20 17.43 -19.41
C ILE A 590 -19.35 18.96 -19.38
N PRO A 591 -19.11 19.62 -18.24
CA PRO A 591 -19.27 21.05 -18.07
C PRO A 591 -18.43 21.88 -19.04
N ALA A 592 -18.84 23.13 -19.19
CA ALA A 592 -18.00 24.18 -19.77
C ALA A 592 -16.76 24.43 -18.90
N LEU A 593 -15.79 25.17 -19.45
CA LEU A 593 -14.69 25.71 -18.64
C LEU A 593 -15.29 26.75 -17.67
N SER A 594 -15.02 26.61 -16.36
CA SER A 594 -15.71 27.36 -15.32
C SER A 594 -14.96 28.63 -14.86
N SER A 595 -14.02 29.13 -15.65
CA SER A 595 -13.26 30.34 -15.32
C SER A 595 -14.18 31.55 -15.11
N GLY A 596 -14.39 31.92 -13.86
CA GLY A 596 -15.20 33.06 -13.48
C GLY A 596 -16.65 32.74 -13.06
N ASP A 597 -17.37 31.91 -13.81
CA ASP A 597 -18.81 31.68 -13.63
C ASP A 597 -19.15 30.46 -12.75
N GLY A 598 -18.21 29.56 -12.54
CA GLY A 598 -18.42 28.33 -11.78
C GLY A 598 -17.92 28.36 -10.34
N TYR A 599 -17.75 29.54 -9.76
CA TYR A 599 -17.19 29.73 -8.43
C TYR A 599 -18.28 29.71 -7.34
N ILE A 600 -18.05 28.88 -6.32
CA ILE A 600 -18.96 28.73 -5.19
C ILE A 600 -18.18 29.03 -3.92
N ALA A 601 -18.59 30.10 -3.20
CA ALA A 601 -18.07 30.45 -1.89
C ALA A 601 -18.82 29.68 -0.81
N THR A 602 -18.10 28.93 0.03
CA THR A 602 -18.66 28.22 1.18
C THR A 602 -17.96 28.64 2.47
N ALA A 603 -18.48 28.22 3.62
CA ALA A 603 -17.88 28.52 4.92
C ALA A 603 -16.44 27.96 5.06
N ASP A 604 -16.14 26.84 4.40
CA ASP A 604 -14.82 26.18 4.46
C ASP A 604 -13.87 26.59 3.32
N GLY A 605 -14.25 27.54 2.48
CA GLY A 605 -13.45 28.02 1.37
C GLY A 605 -14.21 28.05 0.04
N ASN A 606 -13.46 28.30 -1.01
CA ASN A 606 -13.99 28.51 -2.34
C ASN A 606 -13.78 27.27 -3.20
N PHE A 607 -14.83 26.85 -3.90
CA PHE A 607 -14.83 25.67 -4.76
C PHE A 607 -15.29 26.04 -6.17
N TYR A 608 -14.86 25.28 -7.15
CA TYR A 608 -15.44 25.34 -8.48
C TYR A 608 -16.47 24.22 -8.66
N ALA A 609 -17.58 24.52 -9.30
CA ALA A 609 -18.63 23.53 -9.59
C ALA A 609 -18.10 22.34 -10.41
N THR A 610 -17.06 22.56 -11.22
CA THR A 610 -16.34 21.50 -11.94
C THR A 610 -15.63 20.49 -11.02
N ASP A 611 -15.19 20.91 -9.83
CA ASP A 611 -14.61 19.99 -8.84
C ASP A 611 -15.68 19.06 -8.25
N TRP A 612 -16.89 19.60 -8.03
CA TRP A 612 -18.02 18.80 -7.60
C TRP A 612 -18.52 17.86 -8.70
N TYR A 613 -18.51 18.32 -9.97
CA TYR A 613 -18.77 17.44 -11.11
C TYR A 613 -17.78 16.28 -11.17
N ASN A 614 -16.48 16.52 -11.00
CA ASN A 614 -15.47 15.48 -10.96
C ASN A 614 -15.66 14.51 -9.78
N SER A 615 -16.43 14.91 -8.77
CA SER A 615 -16.84 14.11 -7.62
C SER A 615 -18.29 13.60 -7.70
N SER A 616 -18.96 13.77 -8.84
CA SER A 616 -20.35 13.34 -9.04
C SER A 616 -20.46 11.87 -9.49
N ASP A 617 -21.70 11.36 -9.49
CA ASP A 617 -22.04 10.02 -9.97
C ASP A 617 -21.80 9.85 -11.48
N GLU A 618 -21.78 10.93 -12.26
CA GLU A 618 -21.43 10.92 -13.69
C GLU A 618 -20.00 10.42 -13.95
N THR A 619 -19.12 10.54 -12.97
CA THR A 619 -17.72 10.09 -13.05
C THR A 619 -17.47 8.71 -12.48
N VAL A 620 -18.49 8.05 -11.91
CA VAL A 620 -18.36 6.70 -11.35
C VAL A 620 -18.80 5.65 -12.37
N VAL A 621 -17.98 4.64 -12.55
CA VAL A 621 -18.22 3.55 -13.50
C VAL A 621 -17.98 2.19 -12.83
N PRO A 622 -18.56 1.09 -13.36
CA PRO A 622 -18.20 -0.25 -12.91
C PRO A 622 -16.72 -0.49 -13.03
N GLY A 623 -16.13 -1.03 -11.97
CA GLY A 623 -14.72 -1.44 -11.92
C GLY A 623 -14.50 -2.92 -12.27
N ASP A 624 -15.54 -3.61 -12.73
CA ASP A 624 -15.50 -5.01 -13.09
C ASP A 624 -14.46 -5.29 -14.17
N TYR A 625 -13.66 -6.34 -13.98
CA TYR A 625 -12.66 -6.72 -14.98
C TYR A 625 -12.41 -8.21 -15.04
N LEU A 626 -11.97 -8.67 -16.22
CA LEU A 626 -11.31 -9.95 -16.46
C LEU A 626 -9.98 -9.69 -17.16
N ARG A 627 -8.90 -10.13 -16.53
CA ARG A 627 -7.52 -9.93 -17.03
C ARG A 627 -6.88 -11.25 -17.42
N PHE A 628 -6.26 -11.28 -18.59
CA PHE A 628 -5.35 -12.36 -18.96
C PHE A 628 -3.94 -12.03 -18.44
N ARG A 629 -3.61 -12.57 -17.26
CA ARG A 629 -2.38 -12.25 -16.51
C ARG A 629 -1.13 -12.84 -17.11
N ASN A 630 -1.20 -14.10 -17.52
CA ASN A 630 0.00 -14.82 -17.96
C ASN A 630 -0.34 -15.89 -18.98
N LEU A 631 0.44 -15.92 -20.05
CA LEU A 631 0.50 -17.02 -21.02
C LEU A 631 1.93 -17.55 -21.01
N MET A 632 2.11 -18.85 -20.84
CA MET A 632 3.41 -19.51 -20.92
C MET A 632 3.30 -20.73 -21.83
N VAL A 633 4.13 -20.78 -22.85
CA VAL A 633 4.34 -21.95 -23.69
C VAL A 633 5.71 -22.51 -23.38
N GLU A 634 5.77 -23.77 -23.00
CA GLU A 634 7.03 -24.46 -22.68
C GLU A 634 7.20 -25.67 -23.58
N TYR A 635 8.36 -25.78 -24.21
CA TYR A 635 8.79 -26.94 -24.99
C TYR A 635 9.97 -27.60 -24.29
N GLN A 636 9.79 -28.82 -23.83
CA GLN A 636 10.85 -29.62 -23.23
C GLN A 636 11.58 -30.37 -24.33
N LEU A 637 12.88 -30.12 -24.47
CA LEU A 637 13.69 -30.81 -25.47
C LEU A 637 13.73 -32.32 -25.18
N PRO A 638 13.53 -33.18 -26.22
CA PRO A 638 13.64 -34.63 -26.03
C PRO A 638 14.99 -35.06 -25.46
N GLY A 639 15.01 -35.96 -24.48
CA GLY A 639 16.23 -36.44 -23.84
C GLY A 639 17.31 -36.86 -24.84
N ARG A 640 16.91 -37.53 -25.92
CA ARG A 640 17.83 -37.92 -27.02
C ARG A 640 18.67 -36.78 -27.61
N TRP A 641 18.24 -35.51 -27.47
CA TRP A 641 18.98 -34.33 -27.96
C TRP A 641 19.89 -33.74 -26.89
N VAL A 642 19.66 -34.02 -25.63
CA VAL A 642 20.32 -33.34 -24.49
C VAL A 642 21.21 -34.29 -23.68
N ASP A 643 20.90 -35.60 -23.64
CA ASP A 643 21.57 -36.60 -22.80
C ASP A 643 23.07 -36.75 -23.13
N ASN A 644 23.49 -36.38 -24.34
CA ASN A 644 24.88 -36.43 -24.79
C ASN A 644 25.63 -35.09 -24.68
N VAL A 645 24.96 -34.02 -24.24
CA VAL A 645 25.55 -32.69 -24.07
C VAL A 645 26.17 -32.58 -22.70
N ILE A 646 27.47 -32.33 -22.69
CA ILE A 646 28.27 -32.17 -21.46
C ILE A 646 28.66 -30.71 -21.32
N VAL A 647 28.28 -30.08 -20.21
CA VAL A 647 28.68 -28.72 -19.87
C VAL A 647 29.38 -28.76 -18.51
N GLY A 648 30.61 -28.24 -18.45
CA GLY A 648 31.39 -28.24 -17.22
C GLY A 648 31.67 -29.66 -16.61
N GLY A 649 31.78 -30.69 -17.48
CA GLY A 649 32.02 -32.07 -17.04
C GLY A 649 30.76 -32.81 -16.53
N ARG A 650 29.57 -32.22 -16.63
CA ARG A 650 28.29 -32.83 -16.22
C ARG A 650 27.33 -32.94 -17.41
N LYS A 651 26.61 -34.05 -17.48
CA LYS A 651 25.54 -34.24 -18.46
C LYS A 651 24.37 -33.27 -18.17
N LEU A 652 23.82 -32.66 -19.20
CA LEU A 652 22.60 -31.90 -19.09
C LEU A 652 21.42 -32.86 -18.89
N GLY A 653 20.66 -32.67 -17.81
CA GLY A 653 19.50 -33.54 -17.52
C GLY A 653 18.25 -33.12 -18.32
N ASN A 654 17.77 -31.88 -18.12
CA ASN A 654 16.57 -31.36 -18.78
C ASN A 654 16.83 -29.96 -19.32
N VAL A 655 16.45 -29.73 -20.56
CA VAL A 655 16.49 -28.41 -21.21
C VAL A 655 15.10 -28.08 -21.72
N SER A 656 14.60 -26.90 -21.39
CA SER A 656 13.31 -26.40 -21.91
C SER A 656 13.46 -25.00 -22.50
N LEU A 657 12.68 -24.73 -23.54
CA LEU A 657 12.48 -23.42 -24.10
C LEU A 657 11.14 -22.89 -23.58
N LYS A 658 11.15 -21.66 -23.05
CA LYS A 658 9.97 -21.03 -22.50
C LYS A 658 9.71 -19.70 -23.21
N PHE A 659 8.47 -19.53 -23.68
CA PHE A 659 7.93 -18.25 -24.11
C PHE A 659 6.90 -17.83 -23.10
N GLN A 660 7.03 -16.60 -22.56
CA GLN A 660 6.10 -16.05 -21.58
C GLN A 660 5.65 -14.66 -22.02
N ALA A 661 4.34 -14.43 -21.96
CA ALA A 661 3.73 -13.12 -22.15
C ALA A 661 2.83 -12.79 -20.95
N GLN A 662 2.90 -11.55 -20.49
CA GLN A 662 2.17 -11.10 -19.29
C GLN A 662 1.24 -9.94 -19.63
N ASN A 663 0.10 -9.87 -18.91
CA ASN A 663 -0.89 -8.78 -19.04
C ASN A 663 -1.33 -8.53 -20.50
N LEU A 664 -1.68 -9.61 -21.21
CA LEU A 664 -2.00 -9.55 -22.63
C LEU A 664 -3.20 -8.67 -22.95
N PHE A 665 -4.23 -8.74 -22.13
CA PHE A 665 -5.41 -7.87 -22.26
C PHE A 665 -6.20 -7.81 -20.94
N VAL A 666 -7.01 -6.78 -20.84
CA VAL A 666 -8.06 -6.63 -19.80
C VAL A 666 -9.39 -6.35 -20.50
N LEU A 667 -10.44 -7.05 -20.07
CA LEU A 667 -11.82 -6.75 -20.42
C LEU A 667 -12.44 -6.00 -19.25
N ALA A 668 -12.93 -4.79 -19.49
CA ALA A 668 -13.51 -3.90 -18.47
C ALA A 668 -14.57 -2.98 -19.12
N ASP A 669 -15.24 -2.15 -18.32
CA ASP A 669 -16.26 -1.20 -18.82
C ASP A 669 -15.67 -0.25 -19.87
N LYS A 670 -16.39 -0.03 -20.96
CA LYS A 670 -15.95 0.83 -22.07
C LYS A 670 -15.74 2.30 -21.68
N ARG A 671 -16.41 2.76 -20.61
CA ARG A 671 -16.30 4.14 -20.10
C ARG A 671 -14.94 4.40 -19.44
N LEU A 672 -14.19 3.34 -19.07
CA LEU A 672 -12.82 3.45 -18.61
C LEU A 672 -11.87 3.98 -19.68
N LYS A 673 -12.21 3.86 -20.98
CA LYS A 673 -11.45 4.42 -22.13
C LYS A 673 -9.94 4.12 -22.07
N GLY A 674 -9.56 2.92 -21.61
CA GLY A 674 -8.17 2.48 -21.51
C GLY A 674 -7.54 2.64 -20.12
N TYR A 675 -8.20 3.27 -19.17
CA TYR A 675 -7.76 3.23 -17.79
C TYR A 675 -7.90 1.81 -17.23
N ASP A 676 -6.90 1.38 -16.52
CA ASP A 676 -6.90 0.07 -15.89
C ASP A 676 -7.62 0.12 -14.55
N PRO A 677 -8.72 -0.65 -14.34
CA PRO A 677 -9.50 -0.61 -13.11
C PRO A 677 -8.73 -1.05 -11.86
N GLU A 678 -7.63 -1.80 -12.01
CA GLU A 678 -6.81 -2.22 -10.87
C GLU A 678 -5.77 -1.16 -10.46
N THR A 679 -5.41 -0.26 -11.37
CA THR A 679 -4.32 0.71 -11.16
C THR A 679 -4.78 2.15 -11.13
N ILE A 680 -6.08 2.42 -11.26
CA ILE A 680 -6.61 3.79 -11.10
C ILE A 680 -6.19 4.30 -9.72
N ASN A 681 -5.34 5.33 -9.73
CA ASN A 681 -4.84 5.94 -8.52
C ASN A 681 -5.83 7.00 -8.01
N TYR A 682 -6.33 6.77 -6.81
CA TYR A 682 -7.27 7.66 -6.14
C TYR A 682 -6.60 8.73 -5.26
N THR A 683 -5.27 8.72 -5.17
CA THR A 683 -4.54 9.64 -4.30
C THR A 683 -4.29 11.02 -4.92
N THR A 684 -4.65 11.22 -6.19
CA THR A 684 -4.38 12.45 -6.92
C THR A 684 -5.67 13.09 -7.42
N THR A 685 -6.18 14.00 -6.63
CA THR A 685 -7.44 14.68 -6.89
C THR A 685 -7.34 16.00 -7.57
N SER A 686 -6.26 16.68 -7.39
CA SER A 686 -6.11 18.00 -7.97
C SER A 686 -5.32 17.92 -9.26
N TYR A 687 -6.00 18.21 -10.37
CA TYR A 687 -5.35 18.51 -11.64
C TYR A 687 -4.36 17.47 -12.16
N GLY A 688 -4.88 16.24 -12.32
CA GLY A 688 -4.29 15.32 -13.28
C GLY A 688 -2.87 14.87 -13.02
N SER A 689 -2.46 14.60 -11.83
CA SER A 689 -1.36 13.68 -11.64
C SER A 689 -1.91 12.26 -11.76
N LEU A 690 -1.65 11.64 -12.89
CA LEU A 690 -1.79 10.21 -13.09
C LEU A 690 -0.73 9.49 -12.29
#